data_06c84c29618f07770f2ebd57554e6636
#
_entry.id   06c84c29618f07770f2ebd57554e6636
#
_cell.length_a   1.000
_cell.length_b   1.000
_cell.length_c   1.000
_cell.angle_alpha   90.00
_cell.angle_beta   90.00
_cell.angle_gamma   90.00
#
_symmetry.space_group_name_H-M   'P 1'
#
loop_
_entity.id
_entity.type
_entity.pdbx_description
1 polymer ?
#
loop_
_entity_poly.entity_id
_entity_poly.type
_entity_poly.pdbx_seq_one_letter_code
_entity_poly.pdbx_strand_id
1 'polypeptide(L)'
;MDERERTGAERRRSERERSRRQRPDRYAHRSPGGGSSQRRQKPGRPEPNRSGSGKRSSRARRRRRNAVIRWLIFSILILAVIGGILVWKRYGASNEKANLEQYYGIDQEDEIAVVVNEEVVREDDEASSGNTEPAPAPGKVYDGQYYIEYSVVRERINKRFYWDPNENILLYTLPDGNVSAEVGSSEYTDITEKKSVDYTILKTEGRTAYIALPFIQEYTNMEYEVYDDPGPSRVVITSVWGEIQTAEIKRDTQVRYQGGVKSPILTEISGNSKVVVLEDENDWMKVGTEDGFIGYVKTNTLKNITTETRSREFEEPVYTNISKDYTINMAWHNVSNSDANSYILETIAGTKGLTTIAPTWFSLSDTEGNVSSLADPDYVNYAHQSNLEVWAVLRDFHGGINSYDETYEVLSYTSKRTKIINQVIAEAIQNGIDGINLDFELVSAECGEHYIQFVRELSVRCRQNGLVFSVDNYVPQPYNEHYDIKEQGNVADYVVIMGYDEHTDGSYEAGSVASIGYLENGITDALKSVSADKLIAGVPFFTRLWFETPKTQEELSQEAGTEAANYPDKVSCSAYSMDEAAQVVKDAGAQAQWDEETGQNYAEWEADGGTYKIWLEDNRSLEEKLKVIKSNNLAGVAEWSLGMENSSVWDLILQYVN
;
A
#
# COMPACT_ATOMS: atom_id res chain seq x y z
N MET A 1 8.58 5.86 -22.48
CA MET A 1 9.30 5.64 -21.20
C MET A 1 10.79 5.73 -21.46
N ASP A 2 11.45 6.65 -20.81
CA ASP A 2 12.74 7.21 -21.26
C ASP A 2 13.93 6.34 -20.80
N GLU A 3 14.89 6.10 -21.69
CA GLU A 3 16.11 5.28 -21.49
C GLU A 3 17.04 5.74 -20.34
N ARG A 4 16.67 6.79 -19.58
CA ARG A 4 17.52 7.37 -18.54
C ARG A 4 17.40 6.70 -17.16
N GLU A 5 16.36 5.97 -16.88
CA GLU A 5 16.17 5.34 -15.55
C GLU A 5 16.86 3.97 -15.39
N ARG A 6 17.11 3.24 -16.50
CA ARG A 6 17.79 1.93 -16.44
C ARG A 6 19.29 2.01 -16.11
N THR A 7 19.96 3.13 -16.35
CA THR A 7 21.41 3.26 -16.10
C THR A 7 21.80 3.45 -14.62
N GLY A 8 20.85 3.81 -13.75
CA GLY A 8 21.08 4.04 -12.32
C GLY A 8 21.19 2.76 -11.48
N ALA A 9 20.37 1.77 -11.80
CA ALA A 9 20.30 0.51 -11.05
C ALA A 9 21.49 -0.42 -11.34
N GLU A 10 21.95 -0.47 -12.58
CA GLU A 10 23.12 -1.29 -12.97
C GLU A 10 24.43 -0.71 -12.43
N ARG A 11 24.59 0.60 -12.33
CA ARG A 11 25.79 1.21 -11.70
C ARG A 11 25.90 0.88 -10.22
N ARG A 12 24.80 0.81 -9.49
CA ARG A 12 24.82 0.45 -8.06
C ARG A 12 25.10 -1.03 -7.81
N ARG A 13 24.76 -1.90 -8.75
CA ARG A 13 25.05 -3.34 -8.65
C ARG A 13 26.54 -3.63 -8.96
N SER A 14 27.15 -2.95 -9.92
CA SER A 14 28.56 -3.11 -10.26
C SER A 14 29.52 -2.56 -9.19
N GLU A 15 29.13 -1.52 -8.44
CA GLU A 15 29.93 -1.00 -7.33
C GLU A 15 29.92 -1.89 -6.10
N ARG A 16 28.82 -2.60 -5.81
CA ARG A 16 28.77 -3.59 -4.71
C ARG A 16 29.57 -4.87 -4.98
N GLU A 17 29.72 -5.26 -6.23
CA GLU A 17 30.56 -6.42 -6.58
C GLU A 17 32.06 -6.09 -6.58
N ARG A 18 32.46 -4.86 -6.89
CA ARG A 18 33.88 -4.43 -6.84
C ARG A 18 34.45 -4.28 -5.44
N SER A 19 33.64 -4.03 -4.43
CA SER A 19 34.10 -3.89 -3.04
C SER A 19 34.37 -5.22 -2.31
N ARG A 20 34.01 -6.37 -2.89
CA ARG A 20 34.21 -7.69 -2.33
C ARG A 20 35.49 -8.42 -2.78
N ARG A 21 36.32 -7.84 -3.65
CA ARG A 21 37.49 -8.50 -4.25
C ARG A 21 38.85 -7.90 -3.90
N GLN A 22 39.01 -7.24 -2.75
CA GLN A 22 40.37 -6.82 -2.31
C GLN A 22 40.54 -7.06 -0.80
N ARG A 23 40.94 -8.26 -0.45
CA ARG A 23 41.72 -8.57 0.76
C ARG A 23 42.84 -9.52 0.35
N PRO A 24 44.12 -9.18 0.48
CA PRO A 24 45.21 -10.15 0.32
C PRO A 24 45.48 -10.86 1.62
N ASP A 25 45.43 -12.18 1.53
CA ASP A 25 45.90 -13.10 2.54
C ASP A 25 47.43 -12.97 2.72
N ARG A 26 47.87 -12.85 3.98
CA ARG A 26 49.24 -13.10 4.37
C ARG A 26 49.30 -14.42 5.11
N TYR A 27 49.83 -15.44 4.45
CA TYR A 27 50.29 -16.66 5.09
C TYR A 27 51.81 -16.65 5.17
N ALA A 28 52.27 -17.06 6.38
CA ALA A 28 53.64 -17.27 6.76
C ALA A 28 54.21 -18.52 6.11
N HIS A 29 55.49 -18.51 5.78
CA HIS A 29 56.29 -19.73 5.70
C HIS A 29 57.63 -19.56 6.40
N ARG A 30 57.91 -20.60 7.20
CA ARG A 30 59.12 -20.88 7.96
C ARG A 30 60.28 -21.33 7.07
N SER A 31 61.44 -20.84 7.44
CA SER A 31 62.74 -21.57 7.64
C SER A 31 63.31 -22.42 6.48
N PRO A 32 64.60 -22.83 6.48
CA PRO A 32 65.71 -22.62 7.40
C PRO A 32 67.09 -22.46 6.74
N GLY A 33 68.10 -22.17 7.56
CA GLY A 33 69.44 -22.77 7.32
C GLY A 33 70.61 -21.88 6.97
N GLY A 34 71.53 -21.86 7.83
CA GLY A 34 72.87 -22.28 7.55
C GLY A 34 74.01 -21.21 7.49
N GLY A 35 74.82 -21.25 8.51
CA GLY A 35 76.24 -21.45 8.28
C GLY A 35 77.19 -20.28 8.48
N SER A 36 78.02 -20.48 9.51
CA SER A 36 79.49 -20.32 9.59
C SER A 36 80.07 -18.89 9.69
N SER A 37 80.59 -18.66 10.86
CA SER A 37 82.01 -18.70 11.29
C SER A 37 82.91 -17.57 10.82
N GLN A 38 83.52 -16.92 11.79
CA GLN A 38 84.93 -16.71 12.03
C GLN A 38 85.20 -15.54 12.99
N ARG A 39 85.59 -15.75 14.22
CA ARG A 39 86.96 -15.80 14.84
C ARG A 39 87.84 -14.61 14.45
N ARG A 40 88.21 -13.84 15.53
CA ARG A 40 89.56 -13.41 15.90
C ARG A 40 89.54 -12.55 17.18
N GLN A 41 89.92 -13.03 18.32
CA GLN A 41 91.22 -12.99 19.01
C GLN A 41 91.55 -11.66 19.68
N LYS A 42 91.82 -11.86 20.98
CA LYS A 42 92.44 -11.03 22.06
C LYS A 42 93.82 -10.52 21.69
N PRO A 43 94.48 -9.61 22.43
CA PRO A 43 94.85 -9.84 23.82
C PRO A 43 94.99 -8.61 24.74
N GLY A 44 95.20 -8.86 26.02
CA GLY A 44 96.22 -8.30 26.90
C GLY A 44 95.76 -7.84 28.30
N ARG A 45 96.09 -8.58 29.25
CA ARG A 45 96.14 -8.29 30.71
C ARG A 45 97.36 -7.39 31.00
N PRO A 46 97.42 -6.64 32.14
CA PRO A 46 97.69 -7.27 33.48
C PRO A 46 96.99 -6.52 34.66
N GLU A 47 96.80 -7.29 35.70
CA GLU A 47 96.72 -6.87 37.11
C GLU A 47 98.04 -6.34 37.66
N PRO A 48 98.10 -5.66 38.86
CA PRO A 48 97.72 -6.25 40.15
C PRO A 48 97.32 -5.25 41.29
N ASN A 49 96.67 -5.85 42.23
CA ASN A 49 96.87 -5.69 43.71
C ASN A 49 96.28 -4.59 44.58
N ARG A 50 95.57 -5.14 45.53
CA ARG A 50 95.58 -4.96 47.02
C ARG A 50 94.60 -3.98 47.65
N SER A 51 93.78 -4.65 48.44
CA SER A 51 93.46 -4.41 49.90
C SER A 51 92.70 -3.21 50.30
N GLY A 52 91.58 -3.46 50.99
CA GLY A 52 90.90 -2.47 51.80
C GLY A 52 89.52 -2.91 52.29
N SER A 53 89.46 -3.48 53.44
CA SER A 53 88.27 -3.84 54.20
C SER A 53 87.28 -2.66 54.33
N GLY A 54 85.98 -2.95 54.22
CA GLY A 54 84.99 -2.00 54.58
C GLY A 54 83.54 -2.55 54.55
N LYS A 55 83.13 -3.21 55.64
CA LYS A 55 81.75 -3.53 55.89
C LYS A 55 80.89 -2.24 55.98
N ARG A 56 80.31 -1.73 54.88
CA ARG A 56 79.19 -0.75 54.87
C ARG A 56 78.46 -0.75 53.50
N SER A 57 77.51 -1.69 53.24
CA SER A 57 76.53 -1.44 52.12
C SER A 57 75.29 -2.36 52.12
N SER A 58 75.02 -3.15 53.12
CA SER A 58 73.80 -3.96 53.12
C SER A 58 72.49 -3.12 53.30
N ARG A 59 72.54 -1.98 53.93
CA ARG A 59 71.32 -1.06 54.11
C ARG A 59 71.01 -0.21 52.88
N ALA A 60 72.01 0.17 52.13
CA ALA A 60 71.76 0.99 50.91
C ALA A 60 71.20 0.15 49.73
N ARG A 61 71.63 -1.09 49.55
CA ARG A 61 71.06 -2.00 48.56
C ARG A 61 69.61 -2.40 48.90
N ARG A 62 69.28 -2.57 50.18
CA ARG A 62 67.89 -2.85 50.61
C ARG A 62 66.99 -1.65 50.46
N ARG A 63 67.44 -0.41 50.66
CA ARG A 63 66.68 0.83 50.41
C ARG A 63 66.46 1.05 48.90
N ARG A 64 67.46 0.83 48.04
CA ARG A 64 67.30 0.91 46.56
C ARG A 64 66.35 -0.17 46.03
N ARG A 65 66.47 -1.42 46.52
CA ARG A 65 65.58 -2.49 46.14
C ARG A 65 64.12 -2.21 46.57
N ASN A 66 63.91 -1.71 47.79
CA ASN A 66 62.58 -1.30 48.26
C ASN A 66 62.02 -0.06 47.51
N ALA A 67 62.90 0.87 47.11
CA ALA A 67 62.48 1.98 46.26
C ALA A 67 62.08 1.52 44.85
N VAL A 68 62.87 0.62 44.23
CA VAL A 68 62.53 0.02 42.92
C VAL A 68 61.23 -0.80 43.00
N ILE A 69 61.03 -1.60 44.08
CA ILE A 69 59.78 -2.33 44.30
C ILE A 69 58.59 -1.36 44.47
N ARG A 70 58.76 -0.27 45.21
CA ARG A 70 57.71 0.77 45.35
C ARG A 70 57.38 1.44 44.01
N TRP A 71 58.40 1.75 43.21
CA TRP A 71 58.21 2.26 41.86
C TRP A 71 57.54 1.28 40.90
N LEU A 72 57.91 -0.01 40.98
CA LEU A 72 57.25 -1.08 40.22
C LEU A 72 55.77 -1.24 40.61
N ILE A 73 55.50 -1.27 41.96
CA ILE A 73 54.11 -1.32 42.46
C ILE A 73 53.32 -0.10 41.98
N PHE A 74 53.91 1.10 42.06
CA PHE A 74 53.29 2.34 41.58
C PHE A 74 53.03 2.33 40.06
N SER A 75 53.97 1.84 39.29
CA SER A 75 53.80 1.69 37.84
C SER A 75 52.74 0.65 37.50
N ILE A 76 52.63 -0.47 38.21
CA ILE A 76 51.57 -1.49 38.05
C ILE A 76 50.21 -0.85 38.41
N LEU A 77 50.14 -0.09 39.48
CA LEU A 77 48.90 0.61 39.85
C LEU A 77 48.46 1.64 38.77
N ILE A 78 49.42 2.40 38.21
CA ILE A 78 49.14 3.32 37.10
C ILE A 78 48.65 2.55 35.86
N LEU A 79 49.29 1.45 35.49
CA LEU A 79 48.88 0.62 34.39
C LEU A 79 47.50 -0.03 34.62
N ALA A 80 47.23 -0.45 35.88
CA ALA A 80 45.90 -0.96 36.24
C ALA A 80 44.82 0.14 36.16
N VAL A 81 45.14 1.38 36.60
CA VAL A 81 44.22 2.52 36.46
C VAL A 81 44.01 2.89 34.99
N ILE A 82 45.08 2.95 34.17
CA ILE A 82 44.98 3.21 32.74
C ILE A 82 44.19 2.08 32.05
N GLY A 83 44.51 0.81 32.40
CA GLY A 83 43.75 -0.34 31.92
C GLY A 83 42.29 -0.29 32.32
N GLY A 84 41.98 0.09 33.55
CA GLY A 84 40.63 0.30 34.04
C GLY A 84 39.88 1.42 33.28
N ILE A 85 40.57 2.54 33.05
CA ILE A 85 40.02 3.66 32.24
C ILE A 85 39.76 3.22 30.78
N LEU A 86 40.69 2.46 30.18
CA LEU A 86 40.51 1.93 28.82
C LEU A 86 39.36 0.93 28.72
N VAL A 87 39.24 0.04 29.71
CA VAL A 87 38.12 -0.90 29.81
C VAL A 87 36.80 -0.13 30.03
N TRP A 88 36.80 0.86 30.92
CA TRP A 88 35.61 1.71 31.16
C TRP A 88 35.23 2.52 29.90
N LYS A 89 36.22 3.12 29.21
CA LYS A 89 35.97 3.79 27.93
C LYS A 89 35.41 2.84 26.86
N ARG A 90 35.86 1.60 26.84
CA ARG A 90 35.41 0.62 25.86
C ARG A 90 34.05 0.00 26.18
N TYR A 91 33.76 -0.30 27.43
CA TYR A 91 32.58 -1.05 27.87
C TYR A 91 31.64 -0.27 28.80
N GLY A 92 32.03 0.86 29.33
CA GLY A 92 31.17 1.73 30.13
C GLY A 92 30.06 2.39 29.31
N ALA A 93 28.91 2.68 29.91
CA ALA A 93 27.83 3.37 29.26
C ALA A 93 28.23 4.80 28.82
N SER A 94 27.72 5.26 27.68
CA SER A 94 27.82 6.65 27.25
C SER A 94 26.80 7.50 28.03
N ASN A 95 27.21 8.71 28.39
CA ASN A 95 26.33 9.75 28.92
C ASN A 95 26.02 10.84 27.85
N GLU A 96 26.37 10.57 26.61
CA GLU A 96 26.05 11.44 25.49
C GLU A 96 24.55 11.53 25.30
N LYS A 97 24.02 12.73 25.25
CA LYS A 97 22.62 12.98 24.94
C LYS A 97 22.45 13.09 23.41
N ALA A 98 21.36 12.56 22.91
CA ALA A 98 20.98 12.74 21.51
C ALA A 98 20.65 14.22 21.24
N ASN A 99 20.88 14.67 20.02
CA ASN A 99 20.28 15.90 19.55
C ASN A 99 18.81 15.59 19.24
N LEU A 100 17.88 16.16 20.02
CA LEU A 100 16.46 15.85 19.90
C LEU A 100 15.82 16.52 18.68
N GLU A 101 16.30 17.66 18.22
CA GLU A 101 15.87 18.27 16.98
C GLU A 101 16.16 17.33 15.81
N GLN A 102 17.38 16.86 15.70
CA GLN A 102 17.76 15.85 14.69
C GLN A 102 17.02 14.52 14.87
N TYR A 103 16.74 14.11 16.12
CA TYR A 103 15.99 12.88 16.38
C TYR A 103 14.56 12.95 15.86
N TYR A 104 13.91 14.10 15.99
CA TYR A 104 12.54 14.32 15.53
C TYR A 104 12.44 14.90 14.11
N GLY A 105 13.55 15.32 13.50
CA GLY A 105 13.56 15.96 12.18
C GLY A 105 13.03 17.39 12.21
N ILE A 106 13.34 18.17 13.25
CA ILE A 106 12.91 19.57 13.40
C ILE A 106 14.03 20.48 12.93
N ASP A 107 13.74 21.31 11.94
CA ASP A 107 14.69 22.24 11.33
C ASP A 107 14.35 23.72 11.57
N GLN A 108 13.08 24.06 11.86
CA GLN A 108 12.57 25.42 12.01
C GLN A 108 11.84 25.61 13.37
N GLU A 109 11.71 26.86 13.80
CA GLU A 109 11.10 27.21 15.09
C GLU A 109 9.57 26.99 15.14
N ASP A 110 8.90 26.99 13.97
CA ASP A 110 7.46 26.78 13.85
C ASP A 110 7.10 25.30 13.63
N GLU A 111 8.09 24.43 13.49
CA GLU A 111 7.90 22.99 13.34
C GLU A 111 7.73 22.31 14.70
N ILE A 112 6.92 21.26 14.71
CA ILE A 112 6.73 20.39 15.86
C ILE A 112 6.98 18.94 15.49
N ALA A 113 7.51 18.19 16.46
CA ALA A 113 7.62 16.75 16.32
C ALA A 113 6.24 16.08 16.34
N VAL A 114 6.05 15.11 15.46
CA VAL A 114 4.82 14.32 15.39
C VAL A 114 5.14 12.87 15.67
N VAL A 115 4.43 12.30 16.63
CA VAL A 115 4.49 10.88 16.97
C VAL A 115 3.10 10.29 16.84
N VAL A 116 2.93 9.32 15.95
CA VAL A 116 1.64 8.67 15.70
C VAL A 116 1.76 7.19 16.03
N ASN A 117 0.94 6.70 16.94
CA ASN A 117 0.88 5.29 17.33
C ASN A 117 2.27 4.70 17.65
N GLU A 118 3.05 5.38 18.49
CA GLU A 118 4.41 5.04 18.90
C GLU A 118 5.44 5.01 17.73
N GLU A 119 5.18 5.70 16.64
CA GLU A 119 6.13 5.99 15.57
C GLU A 119 6.44 7.48 15.47
N VAL A 120 7.73 7.84 15.38
CA VAL A 120 8.16 9.22 15.09
C VAL A 120 8.02 9.44 13.59
N VAL A 121 7.18 10.37 13.20
CA VAL A 121 7.03 10.76 11.78
C VAL A 121 8.18 11.68 11.38
N ARG A 122 8.86 11.38 10.28
CA ARG A 122 10.00 12.16 9.75
C ARG A 122 9.83 12.41 8.28
N GLU A 123 10.43 13.49 7.80
CA GLU A 123 10.46 13.85 6.37
C GLU A 123 11.05 12.75 5.47
N ASP A 124 12.03 11.99 5.95
CA ASP A 124 12.71 10.95 5.18
C ASP A 124 11.85 9.69 4.93
N ASP A 125 10.78 9.50 5.69
CA ASP A 125 9.91 8.33 5.58
C ASP A 125 9.05 8.35 4.29
N GLU A 126 8.92 9.52 3.64
CA GLU A 126 8.13 9.73 2.41
C GLU A 126 8.98 9.92 1.14
N ALA A 127 10.30 9.96 1.23
CA ALA A 127 11.22 10.27 0.11
C ALA A 127 11.32 9.18 -0.98
N SER A 128 10.27 8.38 -1.22
CA SER A 128 10.24 7.39 -2.31
C SER A 128 9.77 7.94 -3.66
N SER A 129 9.35 9.20 -3.76
CA SER A 129 8.74 9.76 -4.97
C SER A 129 9.69 10.48 -5.93
N GLY A 130 11.02 10.45 -5.73
CA GLY A 130 11.98 11.05 -6.68
C GLY A 130 11.92 12.58 -6.81
N ASN A 131 11.20 13.27 -5.94
CA ASN A 131 11.08 14.71 -5.92
C ASN A 131 12.36 15.33 -5.37
N THR A 132 12.82 16.44 -5.96
CA THR A 132 14.05 17.15 -5.56
C THR A 132 13.80 18.25 -4.51
N GLU A 133 12.54 18.48 -4.14
CA GLU A 133 12.19 19.40 -3.07
C GLU A 133 12.25 18.69 -1.71
N PRO A 134 12.67 19.36 -0.64
CA PRO A 134 12.62 18.78 0.71
C PRO A 134 11.17 18.45 1.07
N ALA A 135 10.97 17.32 1.74
CA ALA A 135 9.65 16.91 2.22
C ALA A 135 9.13 17.95 3.23
N PRO A 136 7.82 18.17 3.31
CA PRO A 136 7.23 19.13 4.25
C PRO A 136 7.35 18.64 5.70
N ALA A 137 7.48 19.58 6.65
CA ALA A 137 7.49 19.23 8.07
C ALA A 137 6.17 18.52 8.47
N PRO A 138 6.22 17.40 9.22
CA PRO A 138 5.03 16.63 9.59
C PRO A 138 4.00 17.40 10.41
N GLY A 139 4.43 18.43 11.11
CA GLY A 139 3.55 19.28 11.91
C GLY A 139 4.12 20.67 12.15
N LYS A 140 3.22 21.64 12.32
CA LYS A 140 3.55 23.05 12.54
C LYS A 140 2.67 23.70 13.61
N VAL A 141 3.15 24.82 14.14
CA VAL A 141 2.41 25.68 15.05
C VAL A 141 2.12 27.01 14.37
N TYR A 142 0.86 27.38 14.27
CA TYR A 142 0.44 28.70 13.80
C TYR A 142 -0.48 29.34 14.84
N ASP A 143 -0.13 30.54 15.28
CA ASP A 143 -0.94 31.30 16.24
C ASP A 143 -1.26 30.55 17.55
N GLY A 144 -0.35 29.66 17.98
CA GLY A 144 -0.52 28.81 19.17
C GLY A 144 -1.42 27.58 18.97
N GLN A 145 -1.84 27.31 17.74
CA GLN A 145 -2.62 26.13 17.34
C GLN A 145 -1.72 25.14 16.61
N TYR A 146 -1.91 23.84 16.85
CA TYR A 146 -1.14 22.74 16.25
C TYR A 146 -1.82 22.24 15.00
N TYR A 147 -1.03 22.00 13.97
CA TYR A 147 -1.48 21.52 12.66
C TYR A 147 -0.63 20.33 12.23
N ILE A 148 -1.26 19.37 11.58
CA ILE A 148 -0.60 18.19 11.00
C ILE A 148 -0.66 18.29 9.48
N GLU A 149 0.43 17.96 8.83
CA GLU A 149 0.53 17.90 7.38
C GLU A 149 -0.48 16.87 6.81
N TYR A 150 -1.07 17.20 5.66
CA TYR A 150 -2.18 16.44 5.07
C TYR A 150 -1.82 14.97 4.78
N SER A 151 -0.64 14.68 4.21
CA SER A 151 -0.24 13.31 3.89
C SER A 151 -0.12 12.47 5.18
N VAL A 152 0.44 13.04 6.25
CA VAL A 152 0.51 12.39 7.56
C VAL A 152 -0.89 12.08 8.10
N VAL A 153 -1.82 13.02 7.97
CA VAL A 153 -3.22 12.80 8.39
C VAL A 153 -3.83 11.66 7.60
N ARG A 154 -3.70 11.70 6.28
CA ARG A 154 -4.32 10.72 5.38
C ARG A 154 -3.71 9.32 5.54
N GLU A 155 -2.40 9.22 5.63
CA GLU A 155 -1.72 7.92 5.60
C GLU A 155 -1.62 7.24 6.96
N ARG A 156 -1.52 8.04 8.04
CA ARG A 156 -1.24 7.51 9.37
C ARG A 156 -2.37 7.67 10.39
N ILE A 157 -3.36 8.53 10.11
CA ILE A 157 -4.42 8.86 11.07
C ILE A 157 -5.80 8.51 10.50
N ASN A 158 -6.21 9.13 9.39
CA ASN A 158 -7.53 8.93 8.80
C ASN A 158 -7.54 9.20 7.30
N LYS A 159 -7.64 8.13 6.51
CA LYS A 159 -7.64 8.16 5.04
C LYS A 159 -8.83 8.89 4.40
N ARG A 160 -9.87 9.23 5.17
CA ARG A 160 -11.07 9.89 4.64
C ARG A 160 -10.95 11.39 4.50
N PHE A 161 -9.94 12.02 5.11
CA PHE A 161 -9.60 13.40 4.77
C PHE A 161 -9.08 13.45 3.34
N TYR A 162 -9.59 14.41 2.59
CA TYR A 162 -9.22 14.65 1.20
C TYR A 162 -8.92 16.12 0.99
N TRP A 163 -7.75 16.42 0.46
CA TRP A 163 -7.31 17.75 0.10
C TRP A 163 -7.33 17.93 -1.42
N ASP A 164 -8.06 18.94 -1.89
CA ASP A 164 -8.03 19.38 -3.29
C ASP A 164 -7.13 20.62 -3.44
N PRO A 165 -5.87 20.43 -3.88
CA PRO A 165 -4.93 21.55 -4.05
C PRO A 165 -5.26 22.44 -5.26
N ASN A 166 -6.13 21.99 -6.16
CA ASN A 166 -6.53 22.75 -7.34
C ASN A 166 -7.61 23.76 -7.02
N GLU A 167 -8.51 23.42 -6.11
CA GLU A 167 -9.64 24.27 -5.70
C GLU A 167 -9.53 24.79 -4.26
N ASN A 168 -8.45 24.44 -3.53
CA ASN A 168 -8.18 24.87 -2.17
C ASN A 168 -9.28 24.49 -1.16
N ILE A 169 -9.77 23.26 -1.27
CA ILE A 169 -10.86 22.74 -0.45
C ILE A 169 -10.40 21.46 0.29
N LEU A 170 -10.62 21.42 1.60
CA LEU A 170 -10.55 20.20 2.40
C LEU A 170 -11.93 19.57 2.45
N LEU A 171 -12.00 18.26 2.20
CA LEU A 171 -13.22 17.48 2.31
C LEU A 171 -13.06 16.33 3.32
N TYR A 172 -14.15 16.00 3.98
CA TYR A 172 -14.32 14.77 4.73
C TYR A 172 -15.70 14.19 4.44
N THR A 173 -15.77 12.96 3.95
CA THR A 173 -17.04 12.37 3.52
C THR A 173 -17.66 11.57 4.66
N LEU A 174 -18.84 11.97 5.07
CA LEU A 174 -19.74 11.29 6.00
C LEU A 174 -20.79 10.47 5.24
N PRO A 175 -21.49 9.51 5.90
CA PRO A 175 -22.57 8.74 5.26
C PRO A 175 -23.66 9.59 4.62
N ASP A 176 -23.94 10.77 5.15
CA ASP A 176 -25.05 11.63 4.74
C ASP A 176 -24.60 12.83 3.89
N GLY A 177 -23.30 13.08 3.71
CA GLY A 177 -22.78 14.18 2.91
C GLY A 177 -21.33 14.51 3.20
N ASN A 178 -20.87 15.61 2.63
CA ASN A 178 -19.51 16.09 2.81
C ASN A 178 -19.41 17.20 3.86
N VAL A 179 -18.38 17.11 4.69
CA VAL A 179 -17.83 18.26 5.41
C VAL A 179 -16.85 18.95 4.48
N SER A 180 -16.92 20.28 4.37
CA SER A 180 -16.00 21.05 3.51
C SER A 180 -15.51 22.32 4.18
N ALA A 181 -14.21 22.59 4.08
CA ALA A 181 -13.57 23.79 4.59
C ALA A 181 -12.60 24.38 3.55
N GLU A 182 -12.64 25.72 3.41
CA GLU A 182 -11.73 26.45 2.53
C GLU A 182 -10.43 26.84 3.27
N VAL A 183 -9.35 27.01 2.53
CA VAL A 183 -8.08 27.51 3.09
C VAL A 183 -8.25 28.84 3.79
N GLY A 184 -7.68 28.94 4.98
CA GLY A 184 -7.68 30.17 5.77
C GLY A 184 -8.99 30.46 6.51
N SER A 185 -10.01 29.57 6.35
CA SER A 185 -11.31 29.76 6.99
C SER A 185 -11.40 29.13 8.38
N SER A 186 -12.17 29.76 9.26
CA SER A 186 -12.68 29.15 10.50
C SER A 186 -14.14 28.71 10.36
N GLU A 187 -14.75 28.98 9.21
CA GLU A 187 -16.09 28.50 8.85
C GLU A 187 -15.97 27.27 7.96
N TYR A 188 -16.89 26.34 8.11
CA TYR A 188 -17.00 25.14 7.29
C TYR A 188 -18.46 24.75 7.08
N THR A 189 -18.70 23.94 6.08
CA THR A 189 -20.03 23.35 5.85
C THR A 189 -19.99 21.88 6.31
N ASP A 190 -20.89 21.52 7.21
CA ASP A 190 -21.11 20.16 7.64
C ASP A 190 -22.40 19.66 7.00
N ILE A 191 -22.26 18.85 5.94
CA ILE A 191 -23.34 18.40 5.05
C ILE A 191 -24.09 19.59 4.41
N THR A 192 -24.98 20.23 5.14
CA THR A 192 -25.77 21.40 4.69
C THR A 192 -25.71 22.56 5.68
N GLU A 193 -25.19 22.34 6.87
CA GLU A 193 -25.14 23.33 7.94
C GLU A 193 -23.80 24.09 7.91
N LYS A 194 -23.89 25.41 8.01
CA LYS A 194 -22.71 26.25 8.21
C LYS A 194 -22.34 26.27 9.69
N LYS A 195 -21.13 25.86 9.98
CA LYS A 195 -20.53 25.82 11.30
C LYS A 195 -19.28 26.70 11.36
N SER A 196 -18.83 27.04 12.56
CA SER A 196 -17.58 27.76 12.77
C SER A 196 -16.87 27.28 14.02
N VAL A 197 -15.56 27.39 14.01
CA VAL A 197 -14.64 27.14 15.13
C VAL A 197 -13.88 28.42 15.46
N ASP A 198 -13.14 28.45 16.55
CA ASP A 198 -12.36 29.62 16.99
C ASP A 198 -10.90 29.61 16.47
N TYR A 199 -10.60 28.73 15.54
CA TYR A 199 -9.28 28.59 14.89
C TYR A 199 -9.43 28.45 13.37
N THR A 200 -8.34 28.68 12.63
CA THR A 200 -8.29 28.40 11.19
C THR A 200 -8.22 26.87 10.98
N ILE A 201 -9.12 26.30 10.18
CA ILE A 201 -9.20 24.85 9.99
C ILE A 201 -8.04 24.33 9.15
N LEU A 202 -7.73 25.03 8.05
CA LEU A 202 -6.77 24.61 7.05
C LEU A 202 -5.83 25.75 6.68
N LYS A 203 -4.53 25.52 6.73
CA LYS A 203 -3.48 26.43 6.26
C LYS A 203 -2.64 25.75 5.20
N THR A 204 -2.03 26.55 4.30
CA THR A 204 -1.18 26.03 3.23
C THR A 204 0.17 26.75 3.17
N GLU A 205 1.22 26.01 2.83
CA GLU A 205 2.52 26.51 2.41
C GLU A 205 2.82 25.98 1.01
N GLY A 206 2.71 26.84 0.01
CA GLY A 206 2.74 26.41 -1.38
C GLY A 206 1.57 25.47 -1.72
N ARG A 207 1.89 24.22 -2.06
CA ARG A 207 0.86 23.17 -2.30
C ARG A 207 0.63 22.25 -1.10
N THR A 208 1.43 22.39 -0.05
CA THR A 208 1.32 21.58 1.18
C THR A 208 0.21 22.13 2.06
N ALA A 209 -0.66 21.27 2.51
CA ALA A 209 -1.77 21.59 3.40
C ALA A 209 -1.52 21.11 4.83
N TYR A 210 -1.92 21.92 5.81
CA TYR A 210 -1.83 21.64 7.24
C TYR A 210 -3.21 21.76 7.85
N ILE A 211 -3.70 20.69 8.47
CA ILE A 211 -5.03 20.60 9.06
C ILE A 211 -4.91 20.81 10.59
N ALA A 212 -5.76 21.65 11.16
CA ALA A 212 -5.81 21.88 12.60
C ALA A 212 -6.13 20.58 13.35
N LEU A 213 -5.32 20.26 14.35
CA LEU A 213 -5.41 19.01 15.10
C LEU A 213 -6.77 18.79 15.80
N PRO A 214 -7.45 19.80 16.38
CA PRO A 214 -8.79 19.62 16.91
C PRO A 214 -9.84 19.28 15.84
N PHE A 215 -9.66 19.76 14.60
CA PHE A 215 -10.55 19.44 13.50
C PHE A 215 -10.38 17.97 13.03
N ILE A 216 -9.14 17.48 13.03
CA ILE A 216 -8.87 16.06 12.75
C ILE A 216 -9.54 15.18 13.82
N GLN A 217 -9.43 15.57 15.09
CA GLN A 217 -9.99 14.81 16.22
C GLN A 217 -11.52 14.77 16.21
N GLU A 218 -12.19 15.81 15.70
CA GLU A 218 -13.66 15.87 15.58
C GLU A 218 -14.20 14.70 14.74
N TYR A 219 -13.49 14.35 13.65
CA TYR A 219 -13.90 13.34 12.69
C TYR A 219 -13.09 12.03 12.78
N THR A 220 -12.27 11.88 13.82
CA THR A 220 -11.38 10.72 13.93
C THR A 220 -11.40 10.15 15.34
N ASN A 221 -11.45 8.83 15.43
CA ASN A 221 -11.27 8.11 16.68
C ASN A 221 -9.81 8.20 17.15
N MET A 222 -9.40 9.37 17.62
CA MET A 222 -8.04 9.65 18.07
C MET A 222 -7.99 10.49 19.34
N GLU A 223 -6.91 10.34 20.11
CA GLU A 223 -6.52 11.24 21.20
C GLU A 223 -5.14 11.80 20.90
N TYR A 224 -4.85 12.98 21.39
CA TYR A 224 -3.54 13.57 21.31
C TYR A 224 -3.15 14.33 22.58
N GLU A 225 -1.86 14.38 22.85
CA GLU A 225 -1.26 15.19 23.90
C GLU A 225 -0.07 15.97 23.37
N VAL A 226 0.20 17.12 23.97
CA VAL A 226 1.30 18.00 23.59
C VAL A 226 2.30 18.10 24.72
N TYR A 227 3.57 17.94 24.41
CA TYR A 227 4.69 18.02 25.36
C TYR A 227 5.74 19.00 24.85
N ASP A 228 6.08 20.00 25.69
CA ASP A 228 7.06 21.03 25.35
C ASP A 228 8.43 20.79 26.01
N ASP A 229 8.54 19.91 27.02
CA ASP A 229 9.76 19.60 27.76
C ASP A 229 9.82 18.08 28.08
N PRO A 230 11.00 17.46 28.03
CA PRO A 230 12.29 17.97 27.54
C PRO A 230 12.42 17.96 26.01
N GLY A 231 13.07 18.97 25.45
CA GLY A 231 13.40 19.06 24.04
C GLY A 231 12.37 19.82 23.21
N PRO A 232 12.30 19.60 21.88
CA PRO A 232 11.36 20.30 21.03
C PRO A 232 9.92 19.93 21.35
N SER A 233 9.01 20.89 21.13
CA SER A 233 7.57 20.64 21.21
C SER A 233 7.18 19.47 20.34
N ARG A 234 6.30 18.61 20.86
CA ARG A 234 5.86 17.42 20.14
C ARG A 234 4.41 17.07 20.44
N VAL A 235 3.74 16.57 19.43
CA VAL A 235 2.38 16.04 19.52
C VAL A 235 2.46 14.51 19.47
N VAL A 236 1.86 13.88 20.46
CA VAL A 236 1.72 12.42 20.53
C VAL A 236 0.28 12.07 20.23
N ILE A 237 0.05 11.34 19.13
CA ILE A 237 -1.26 10.98 18.60
C ILE A 237 -1.46 9.47 18.75
N THR A 238 -2.59 9.09 19.31
CA THR A 238 -3.07 7.71 19.36
C THR A 238 -4.35 7.60 18.54
N SER A 239 -4.35 6.80 17.49
CA SER A 239 -5.48 6.50 16.61
C SER A 239 -5.74 5.00 16.42
N VAL A 240 -4.86 4.14 16.96
CA VAL A 240 -5.02 2.69 16.96
C VAL A 240 -5.40 2.22 18.37
N TRP A 241 -6.49 1.50 18.44
CA TRP A 241 -7.11 1.02 19.68
C TRP A 241 -7.07 -0.51 19.74
N GLY A 242 -7.13 -1.07 20.94
CA GLY A 242 -7.08 -2.50 21.17
C GLY A 242 -5.97 -2.92 22.16
N GLU A 243 -5.50 -4.14 22.02
CA GLU A 243 -4.51 -4.70 22.93
C GLU A 243 -3.11 -4.13 22.66
N ILE A 244 -2.46 -3.63 23.70
CA ILE A 244 -1.07 -3.17 23.72
C ILE A 244 -0.29 -3.86 24.82
N GLN A 245 0.99 -4.08 24.60
CA GLN A 245 1.88 -4.52 25.67
C GLN A 245 2.44 -3.32 26.42
N THR A 246 2.35 -3.35 27.74
CA THR A 246 2.89 -2.32 28.62
C THR A 246 3.84 -2.90 29.66
N ALA A 247 4.75 -2.09 30.15
CA ALA A 247 5.64 -2.45 31.25
C ALA A 247 5.87 -1.25 32.18
N GLU A 248 6.33 -1.54 33.40
CA GLU A 248 6.80 -0.52 34.33
C GLU A 248 8.32 -0.53 34.41
N ILE A 249 8.89 0.66 34.56
CA ILE A 249 10.33 0.83 34.82
C ILE A 249 10.63 0.45 36.29
N LYS A 250 11.61 -0.44 36.53
CA LYS A 250 11.98 -0.88 37.91
C LYS A 250 12.62 0.22 38.75
N ARG A 251 13.43 1.05 38.12
CA ARG A 251 14.20 2.15 38.74
C ARG A 251 14.63 3.14 37.67
N ASP A 252 14.96 4.34 38.05
CA ASP A 252 15.43 5.38 37.13
C ASP A 252 16.45 4.82 36.15
N THR A 253 16.21 5.07 34.87
CA THR A 253 17.00 4.55 33.76
C THR A 253 16.98 5.54 32.59
N GLN A 254 17.66 5.17 31.50
CA GLN A 254 17.79 6.00 30.31
C GLN A 254 17.15 5.28 29.13
N VAL A 255 16.32 5.99 28.39
CA VAL A 255 15.85 5.59 27.06
C VAL A 255 16.91 6.01 26.06
N ARG A 256 17.39 5.09 25.25
CA ARG A 256 18.48 5.32 24.29
C ARG A 256 17.99 5.21 22.87
N TYR A 257 18.64 5.90 21.94
CA TYR A 257 18.29 5.92 20.52
C TYR A 257 18.34 4.53 19.87
N GLN A 258 19.30 3.68 20.27
CA GLN A 258 19.44 2.30 19.79
C GLN A 258 19.75 1.35 20.94
N GLY A 259 19.53 0.05 20.73
CA GLY A 259 19.89 -1.00 21.68
C GLY A 259 21.41 -1.09 21.92
N GLY A 260 21.93 -0.36 22.91
CA GLY A 260 23.35 -0.37 23.23
C GLY A 260 23.77 0.64 24.29
N VAL A 261 24.69 0.24 25.18
CA VAL A 261 25.21 1.14 26.25
C VAL A 261 26.00 2.35 25.71
N LYS A 262 26.36 2.33 24.42
CA LYS A 262 27.09 3.42 23.77
C LYS A 262 26.17 4.35 22.98
N SER A 263 24.93 3.95 22.73
CA SER A 263 23.94 4.74 22.04
C SER A 263 23.63 6.03 22.82
N PRO A 264 23.43 7.16 22.15
CA PRO A 264 23.02 8.41 22.80
C PRO A 264 21.71 8.24 23.59
N ILE A 265 21.57 9.06 24.62
CA ILE A 265 20.41 9.07 25.51
C ILE A 265 19.37 10.02 24.92
N LEU A 266 18.15 9.53 24.67
CA LEU A 266 17.00 10.34 24.27
C LEU A 266 16.41 11.07 25.47
N THR A 267 16.06 10.33 26.52
CA THR A 267 15.48 10.89 27.76
C THR A 267 15.85 10.03 28.98
N GLU A 268 15.66 10.59 30.15
CA GLU A 268 15.74 9.88 31.43
C GLU A 268 14.34 9.59 31.92
N ILE A 269 14.07 8.33 32.29
CA ILE A 269 12.76 7.90 32.76
C ILE A 269 12.83 7.37 34.19
N SER A 270 11.88 7.80 35.02
CA SER A 270 11.81 7.48 36.44
C SER A 270 11.33 6.06 36.70
N GLY A 271 11.71 5.50 37.84
CA GLY A 271 11.16 4.24 38.30
C GLY A 271 9.65 4.31 38.53
N ASN A 272 8.95 3.23 38.17
CA ASN A 272 7.50 3.07 38.15
C ASN A 272 6.77 3.83 37.01
N SER A 273 7.48 4.58 36.15
CA SER A 273 6.86 5.07 34.90
C SER A 273 6.43 3.91 34.03
N LYS A 274 5.29 4.06 33.37
CA LYS A 274 4.73 3.11 32.42
C LYS A 274 5.31 3.39 31.03
N VAL A 275 5.53 2.33 30.25
CA VAL A 275 5.97 2.41 28.87
C VAL A 275 5.19 1.40 28.03
N VAL A 276 5.00 1.70 26.76
CA VAL A 276 4.51 0.74 25.77
C VAL A 276 5.69 -0.10 25.28
N VAL A 277 5.53 -1.40 25.22
CA VAL A 277 6.55 -2.32 24.72
C VAL A 277 6.28 -2.58 23.26
N LEU A 278 7.26 -2.28 22.40
CA LEU A 278 7.12 -2.34 20.95
C LEU A 278 7.83 -3.55 20.34
N GLU A 279 9.08 -3.79 20.76
CA GLU A 279 9.92 -4.84 20.17
C GLU A 279 10.92 -5.40 21.17
N ASP A 280 11.15 -6.71 21.15
CA ASP A 280 12.15 -7.41 21.99
C ASP A 280 13.42 -7.69 21.16
N GLU A 281 14.52 -7.01 21.51
CA GLU A 281 15.84 -7.21 20.93
C GLU A 281 16.81 -7.83 21.96
N ASN A 282 16.46 -8.97 22.54
CA ASN A 282 17.28 -9.72 23.50
C ASN A 282 17.56 -8.94 24.81
N ASP A 283 18.76 -8.33 24.94
CA ASP A 283 19.14 -7.55 26.12
C ASP A 283 18.50 -6.15 26.19
N TRP A 284 17.84 -5.73 25.12
CA TRP A 284 17.21 -4.43 24.97
C TRP A 284 15.76 -4.58 24.54
N MET A 285 14.92 -3.68 25.00
CA MET A 285 13.52 -3.60 24.65
C MET A 285 13.25 -2.24 24.04
N LYS A 286 12.68 -2.20 22.83
CA LYS A 286 12.19 -0.97 22.23
C LYS A 286 10.89 -0.58 22.95
N VAL A 287 10.81 0.65 23.39
CA VAL A 287 9.68 1.17 24.16
C VAL A 287 9.28 2.54 23.68
N GLY A 288 7.96 2.84 23.80
CA GLY A 288 7.40 4.17 23.69
C GLY A 288 7.11 4.72 25.08
N THR A 289 7.55 5.96 25.34
CA THR A 289 7.20 6.69 26.56
C THR A 289 5.94 7.51 26.34
N GLU A 290 5.24 7.83 27.40
CA GLU A 290 4.03 8.66 27.38
C GLU A 290 4.26 10.01 26.68
N ASP A 291 5.42 10.61 26.92
CA ASP A 291 5.83 11.88 26.33
C ASP A 291 6.49 11.75 24.94
N GLY A 292 6.31 10.63 24.23
CA GLY A 292 6.61 10.48 22.80
C GLY A 292 8.07 10.17 22.45
N PHE A 293 8.90 9.71 23.39
CA PHE A 293 10.21 9.18 23.06
C PHE A 293 10.12 7.69 22.70
N ILE A 294 10.59 7.35 21.51
CA ILE A 294 10.64 5.98 21.02
C ILE A 294 12.09 5.52 20.99
N GLY A 295 12.44 4.57 21.85
CA GLY A 295 13.83 4.17 21.99
C GLY A 295 13.99 2.88 22.79
N TYR A 296 15.19 2.64 23.30
CA TYR A 296 15.56 1.36 23.89
C TYR A 296 15.93 1.49 25.37
N VAL A 297 15.40 0.57 26.17
CA VAL A 297 15.80 0.34 27.54
C VAL A 297 16.35 -1.08 27.69
N LYS A 298 17.19 -1.32 28.72
CA LYS A 298 17.61 -2.72 28.99
C LYS A 298 16.42 -3.53 29.45
N THR A 299 16.24 -4.73 28.91
CA THR A 299 15.14 -5.66 29.26
C THR A 299 15.05 -5.88 30.77
N ASN A 300 16.19 -5.98 31.46
CA ASN A 300 16.21 -6.19 32.91
C ASN A 300 15.79 -4.98 33.76
N THR A 301 15.58 -3.81 33.16
CA THR A 301 15.03 -2.61 33.81
C THR A 301 13.51 -2.57 33.79
N LEU A 302 12.86 -3.47 33.08
CA LEU A 302 11.41 -3.61 32.99
C LEU A 302 10.88 -4.60 34.01
N LYS A 303 9.68 -4.37 34.51
CA LYS A 303 8.88 -5.26 35.35
C LYS A 303 7.41 -5.19 34.93
N ASN A 304 6.60 -6.14 35.39
CA ASN A 304 5.15 -6.13 35.20
C ASN A 304 4.76 -5.95 33.72
N ILE A 305 5.42 -6.72 32.83
CA ILE A 305 5.00 -6.72 31.41
C ILE A 305 3.62 -7.36 31.33
N THR A 306 2.63 -6.61 30.85
CA THR A 306 1.22 -7.01 30.80
C THR A 306 0.60 -6.54 29.49
N THR A 307 -0.43 -7.27 29.04
CA THR A 307 -1.30 -6.78 27.97
C THR A 307 -2.43 -5.95 28.58
N GLU A 308 -2.68 -4.80 28.02
CA GLU A 308 -3.76 -3.90 28.40
C GLU A 308 -4.57 -3.52 27.16
N THR A 309 -5.86 -3.23 27.35
CA THR A 309 -6.71 -2.74 26.28
C THR A 309 -6.77 -1.23 26.33
N ARG A 310 -6.31 -0.57 25.27
CA ARG A 310 -6.46 0.86 25.04
C ARG A 310 -7.78 1.06 24.30
N SER A 311 -8.66 1.94 24.81
CA SER A 311 -9.94 2.21 24.18
C SER A 311 -10.35 3.66 24.37
N ARG A 312 -11.15 4.17 23.44
CA ARG A 312 -11.80 5.47 23.49
C ARG A 312 -13.26 5.30 23.11
N GLU A 313 -14.15 6.05 23.71
CA GLU A 313 -15.53 6.16 23.26
C GLU A 313 -15.58 7.12 22.06
N PHE A 314 -15.94 6.60 20.89
CA PHE A 314 -16.13 7.35 19.65
C PHE A 314 -17.22 6.68 18.84
N GLU A 315 -18.15 7.46 18.32
CA GLU A 315 -19.22 6.97 17.47
C GLU A 315 -18.74 6.98 16.01
N GLU A 316 -18.32 5.80 15.52
CA GLU A 316 -17.90 5.66 14.14
C GLU A 316 -19.05 5.91 13.17
N PRO A 317 -18.85 6.68 12.08
CA PRO A 317 -19.85 6.86 11.06
C PRO A 317 -20.24 5.53 10.42
N VAL A 318 -21.53 5.18 10.46
CA VAL A 318 -22.04 3.93 9.88
C VAL A 318 -22.61 4.20 8.50
N TYR A 319 -22.01 3.60 7.49
CA TYR A 319 -22.52 3.61 6.11
C TYR A 319 -23.58 2.52 5.98
N THR A 320 -24.82 2.92 5.75
CA THR A 320 -25.89 1.99 5.41
C THR A 320 -25.80 1.60 3.95
N ASN A 321 -26.19 0.39 3.61
CA ASN A 321 -26.20 -0.10 2.23
C ASN A 321 -27.58 -0.65 1.87
N ILE A 322 -27.91 -0.59 0.59
CA ILE A 322 -29.08 -1.24 0.00
C ILE A 322 -28.69 -2.70 -0.25
N SER A 323 -29.27 -3.62 0.49
CA SER A 323 -29.07 -5.05 0.29
C SER A 323 -30.31 -5.70 -0.33
N LYS A 324 -30.08 -6.66 -1.22
CA LYS A 324 -31.15 -7.47 -1.81
C LYS A 324 -31.37 -8.73 -0.97
N ASP A 325 -32.60 -9.22 -0.94
CA ASP A 325 -33.00 -10.44 -0.25
C ASP A 325 -32.92 -11.68 -1.16
N TYR A 326 -32.31 -11.53 -2.33
CA TYR A 326 -32.06 -12.56 -3.32
C TYR A 326 -30.62 -12.52 -3.82
N THR A 327 -30.14 -13.63 -4.38
CA THR A 327 -28.83 -13.67 -5.03
C THR A 327 -28.87 -12.86 -6.32
N ILE A 328 -27.98 -11.88 -6.44
CA ILE A 328 -27.90 -11.02 -7.65
C ILE A 328 -27.37 -11.85 -8.81
N ASN A 329 -28.09 -11.77 -9.93
CA ASN A 329 -27.64 -12.24 -11.22
C ASN A 329 -27.69 -11.04 -12.15
N MET A 330 -26.53 -10.41 -12.37
CA MET A 330 -26.37 -9.18 -13.14
C MET A 330 -25.72 -9.52 -14.48
N ALA A 331 -26.21 -8.95 -15.56
CA ALA A 331 -25.50 -9.04 -16.84
C ALA A 331 -25.28 -7.66 -17.44
N TRP A 332 -24.05 -7.40 -17.87
CA TRP A 332 -23.75 -6.19 -18.63
C TRP A 332 -24.32 -6.30 -20.05
N HIS A 333 -24.91 -5.19 -20.49
CA HIS A 333 -25.38 -5.02 -21.87
C HIS A 333 -24.53 -3.94 -22.56
N ASN A 334 -23.70 -4.35 -23.52
CA ASN A 334 -22.85 -3.41 -24.25
C ASN A 334 -23.69 -2.60 -25.25
N VAL A 335 -24.17 -1.43 -24.81
CA VAL A 335 -24.94 -0.48 -25.60
C VAL A 335 -23.98 0.50 -26.27
N SER A 336 -23.72 0.35 -27.56
CA SER A 336 -22.78 1.18 -28.33
C SER A 336 -23.40 2.45 -28.93
N ASN A 337 -24.71 2.51 -29.04
CA ASN A 337 -25.47 3.66 -29.60
C ASN A 337 -26.94 3.58 -29.19
N SER A 338 -27.70 4.64 -29.43
CA SER A 338 -29.11 4.74 -29.03
C SER A 338 -30.02 3.71 -29.70
N ASP A 339 -29.69 3.25 -30.93
CA ASP A 339 -30.52 2.27 -31.63
C ASP A 339 -30.43 0.88 -30.93
N ALA A 340 -29.31 0.57 -30.27
CA ALA A 340 -29.11 -0.67 -29.53
C ALA A 340 -30.14 -0.83 -28.40
N ASN A 341 -30.61 0.26 -27.78
CA ASN A 341 -31.63 0.21 -26.74
C ASN A 341 -32.94 -0.45 -27.20
N SER A 342 -33.30 -0.31 -28.47
CA SER A 342 -34.54 -0.89 -29.00
C SER A 342 -34.58 -2.42 -29.04
N TYR A 343 -33.41 -3.09 -28.91
CA TYR A 343 -33.28 -4.55 -28.94
C TYR A 343 -33.35 -5.21 -27.57
N ILE A 344 -33.60 -4.47 -26.48
CA ILE A 344 -33.59 -5.03 -25.12
C ILE A 344 -34.45 -6.30 -24.99
N LEU A 345 -35.68 -6.31 -25.53
CA LEU A 345 -36.57 -7.48 -25.41
C LEU A 345 -36.04 -8.70 -26.16
N GLU A 346 -35.34 -8.52 -27.26
CA GLU A 346 -34.65 -9.59 -27.98
C GLU A 346 -33.46 -10.10 -27.18
N THR A 347 -32.67 -9.18 -26.64
CA THR A 347 -31.48 -9.46 -25.85
C THR A 347 -31.78 -10.30 -24.61
N ILE A 348 -32.88 -9.96 -23.88
CA ILE A 348 -33.24 -10.68 -22.65
C ILE A 348 -34.18 -11.88 -22.87
N ALA A 349 -34.65 -12.11 -24.11
CA ALA A 349 -35.67 -13.15 -24.40
C ALA A 349 -35.25 -14.58 -23.97
N GLY A 350 -33.96 -14.87 -23.99
CA GLY A 350 -33.40 -16.17 -23.62
C GLY A 350 -32.95 -16.29 -22.15
N THR A 351 -32.91 -15.19 -21.41
CA THR A 351 -32.37 -15.17 -20.05
C THR A 351 -33.31 -15.84 -19.04
N LYS A 352 -32.74 -16.48 -18.03
CA LYS A 352 -33.48 -17.09 -16.92
C LYS A 352 -32.76 -16.78 -15.61
N GLY A 353 -33.52 -16.31 -14.61
CA GLY A 353 -32.96 -15.97 -13.31
C GLY A 353 -32.14 -14.67 -13.29
N LEU A 354 -32.07 -13.94 -14.41
CA LEU A 354 -31.51 -12.59 -14.45
C LEU A 354 -32.32 -11.69 -13.52
N THR A 355 -31.66 -10.91 -12.70
CA THR A 355 -32.27 -9.96 -11.75
C THR A 355 -31.96 -8.51 -12.11
N THR A 356 -30.82 -8.30 -12.74
CA THR A 356 -30.29 -6.97 -12.99
C THR A 356 -29.63 -6.89 -14.36
N ILE A 357 -29.91 -5.84 -15.10
CA ILE A 357 -29.23 -5.53 -16.36
C ILE A 357 -28.43 -4.24 -16.21
N ALA A 358 -27.17 -4.26 -16.66
CA ALA A 358 -26.26 -3.15 -16.53
C ALA A 358 -25.85 -2.61 -17.92
N PRO A 359 -26.64 -1.68 -18.52
CA PRO A 359 -26.32 -1.10 -19.80
C PRO A 359 -25.18 -0.10 -19.72
N THR A 360 -24.25 -0.12 -20.68
CA THR A 360 -23.08 0.78 -20.76
C THR A 360 -23.48 2.17 -21.26
N TRP A 361 -24.24 2.90 -20.48
CA TRP A 361 -24.90 4.14 -20.93
C TRP A 361 -24.13 5.43 -20.71
N PHE A 362 -23.39 5.52 -19.59
CA PHE A 362 -22.70 6.76 -19.23
C PHE A 362 -21.20 6.63 -19.48
N SER A 363 -20.63 7.65 -20.13
CA SER A 363 -19.18 7.75 -20.32
C SER A 363 -18.72 9.18 -20.09
N LEU A 364 -17.54 9.37 -19.53
CA LEU A 364 -16.90 10.69 -19.48
C LEU A 364 -16.64 11.17 -20.90
N SER A 365 -17.13 12.35 -21.27
CA SER A 365 -17.06 12.86 -22.63
C SER A 365 -15.94 13.87 -22.88
N ASP A 366 -15.34 14.39 -21.81
CA ASP A 366 -14.20 15.32 -21.86
C ASP A 366 -13.55 15.47 -20.47
N THR A 367 -12.45 16.21 -20.41
CA THR A 367 -11.74 16.52 -19.16
C THR A 367 -12.40 17.63 -18.33
N GLU A 368 -13.55 18.18 -18.75
CA GLU A 368 -14.33 19.17 -18.01
C GLU A 368 -15.44 18.55 -17.13
N GLY A 369 -15.46 17.21 -17.02
CA GLY A 369 -16.45 16.46 -16.24
C GLY A 369 -17.84 16.44 -16.88
N ASN A 370 -17.92 16.51 -18.20
CA ASN A 370 -19.17 16.24 -18.92
C ASN A 370 -19.37 14.73 -19.08
N VAL A 371 -20.62 14.30 -19.01
CA VAL A 371 -21.02 12.90 -19.19
C VAL A 371 -21.89 12.80 -20.44
N SER A 372 -21.57 11.87 -21.32
CA SER A 372 -22.47 11.45 -22.41
C SER A 372 -23.42 10.38 -21.91
N SER A 373 -24.64 10.39 -22.35
CA SER A 373 -25.70 9.48 -21.93
C SER A 373 -26.38 8.82 -23.14
N LEU A 374 -26.60 7.51 -23.05
CA LEU A 374 -27.44 6.71 -23.94
C LEU A 374 -28.69 6.20 -23.22
N ALA A 375 -28.98 6.70 -22.00
CA ALA A 375 -30.11 6.28 -21.19
C ALA A 375 -31.45 6.47 -21.94
N ASP A 376 -32.33 5.49 -21.83
CA ASP A 376 -33.58 5.41 -22.51
C ASP A 376 -34.70 4.95 -21.56
N PRO A 377 -35.73 5.77 -21.30
CA PRO A 377 -36.81 5.43 -20.38
C PRO A 377 -37.66 4.25 -20.86
N ASP A 378 -37.78 4.03 -22.19
CA ASP A 378 -38.50 2.89 -22.72
C ASP A 378 -37.74 1.58 -22.44
N TYR A 379 -36.42 1.59 -22.57
CA TYR A 379 -35.58 0.48 -22.15
C TYR A 379 -35.80 0.11 -20.66
N VAL A 380 -35.75 1.11 -19.76
CA VAL A 380 -35.99 0.90 -18.32
C VAL A 380 -37.40 0.32 -18.11
N ASN A 381 -38.40 0.87 -18.76
CA ASN A 381 -39.77 0.35 -18.67
C ASN A 381 -39.87 -1.13 -19.11
N TYR A 382 -39.20 -1.53 -20.19
CA TYR A 382 -39.19 -2.92 -20.65
C TYR A 382 -38.43 -3.85 -19.70
N ALA A 383 -37.31 -3.38 -19.12
CA ALA A 383 -36.58 -4.10 -18.09
C ALA A 383 -37.48 -4.36 -16.87
N HIS A 384 -38.14 -3.32 -16.35
CA HIS A 384 -39.05 -3.42 -15.22
C HIS A 384 -40.26 -4.34 -15.48
N GLN A 385 -40.83 -4.28 -16.69
CA GLN A 385 -41.90 -5.23 -17.08
C GLN A 385 -41.41 -6.67 -17.13
N SER A 386 -40.11 -6.88 -17.29
CA SER A 386 -39.45 -8.18 -17.26
C SER A 386 -38.92 -8.56 -15.87
N ASN A 387 -39.25 -7.77 -14.83
CA ASN A 387 -38.79 -7.88 -13.43
C ASN A 387 -37.27 -7.75 -13.29
N LEU A 388 -36.62 -6.93 -14.09
CA LEU A 388 -35.20 -6.63 -14.03
C LEU A 388 -34.98 -5.23 -13.45
N GLU A 389 -34.03 -5.09 -12.54
CA GLU A 389 -33.49 -3.78 -12.19
C GLU A 389 -32.49 -3.31 -13.26
N VAL A 390 -32.36 -1.99 -13.41
CA VAL A 390 -31.38 -1.38 -14.32
C VAL A 390 -30.34 -0.66 -13.51
N TRP A 391 -29.09 -1.16 -13.53
CA TRP A 391 -27.94 -0.50 -12.92
C TRP A 391 -27.06 0.05 -14.05
N ALA A 392 -27.22 1.33 -14.38
CA ALA A 392 -26.55 1.94 -15.52
C ALA A 392 -25.05 2.08 -15.27
N VAL A 393 -24.24 1.60 -16.20
CA VAL A 393 -22.77 1.71 -16.14
C VAL A 393 -22.32 3.13 -16.37
N LEU A 394 -21.43 3.63 -15.50
CA LEU A 394 -20.65 4.85 -15.67
C LEU A 394 -19.17 4.48 -15.83
N ARG A 395 -18.56 4.83 -16.97
CA ARG A 395 -17.19 4.48 -17.29
C ARG A 395 -16.33 5.67 -17.70
N ASP A 396 -15.01 5.54 -17.54
CA ASP A 396 -14.01 6.56 -17.91
C ASP A 396 -13.31 6.28 -19.25
N PHE A 397 -13.86 5.39 -20.05
CA PHE A 397 -13.35 5.01 -21.38
C PHE A 397 -14.49 4.91 -22.40
N HIS A 398 -14.16 4.73 -23.68
CA HIS A 398 -15.12 4.72 -24.81
C HIS A 398 -15.99 5.99 -24.95
N GLY A 399 -15.57 7.07 -24.29
CA GLY A 399 -16.18 8.40 -24.44
C GLY A 399 -15.19 9.37 -25.07
N GLY A 400 -14.96 10.51 -24.39
CA GLY A 400 -13.93 11.49 -24.76
C GLY A 400 -12.62 11.33 -23.99
N ILE A 401 -12.60 10.46 -22.97
CA ILE A 401 -11.41 10.13 -22.16
C ILE A 401 -10.74 8.89 -22.75
N ASN A 402 -9.40 8.93 -22.87
CA ASN A 402 -8.61 7.88 -23.52
C ASN A 402 -7.28 7.59 -22.80
N SER A 403 -7.02 8.21 -21.67
CA SER A 403 -5.76 8.05 -20.95
C SER A 403 -5.94 8.21 -19.44
N TYR A 404 -5.01 7.64 -18.69
CA TYR A 404 -4.90 7.80 -17.24
C TYR A 404 -4.76 9.27 -16.81
N ASP A 405 -4.01 10.07 -17.59
CA ASP A 405 -3.80 11.50 -17.31
C ASP A 405 -5.10 12.30 -17.44
N GLU A 406 -5.95 11.96 -18.41
CA GLU A 406 -7.26 12.62 -18.60
C GLU A 406 -8.23 12.27 -17.47
N THR A 407 -8.26 10.99 -17.00
CA THR A 407 -9.06 10.61 -15.83
C THR A 407 -8.54 11.32 -14.56
N TYR A 408 -7.22 11.41 -14.38
CA TYR A 408 -6.63 12.18 -13.29
C TYR A 408 -7.06 13.66 -13.35
N GLU A 409 -6.98 14.30 -14.52
CA GLU A 409 -7.39 15.70 -14.69
C GLU A 409 -8.85 15.91 -14.31
N VAL A 410 -9.74 14.98 -14.62
CA VAL A 410 -11.15 15.06 -14.25
C VAL A 410 -11.32 14.88 -12.74
N LEU A 411 -10.77 13.81 -12.17
CA LEU A 411 -11.05 13.43 -10.79
C LEU A 411 -10.32 14.29 -9.75
N SER A 412 -9.24 14.96 -10.12
CA SER A 412 -8.47 15.82 -9.20
C SER A 412 -9.15 17.15 -8.86
N TYR A 413 -10.29 17.49 -9.50
CA TYR A 413 -11.07 18.70 -9.21
C TYR A 413 -12.42 18.36 -8.58
N THR A 414 -12.69 18.88 -7.40
CA THR A 414 -13.97 18.70 -6.67
C THR A 414 -15.18 19.15 -7.48
N SER A 415 -15.07 20.28 -8.19
CA SER A 415 -16.15 20.80 -9.05
C SER A 415 -16.47 19.88 -10.22
N LYS A 416 -15.45 19.25 -10.83
CA LYS A 416 -15.64 18.31 -11.94
C LYS A 416 -16.30 17.02 -11.45
N ARG A 417 -15.83 16.44 -10.33
CA ARG A 417 -16.47 15.27 -9.69
C ARG A 417 -17.93 15.55 -9.34
N THR A 418 -18.20 16.70 -8.72
CA THR A 418 -19.57 17.13 -8.38
C THR A 418 -20.44 17.26 -9.64
N LYS A 419 -19.88 17.77 -10.73
CA LYS A 419 -20.59 17.91 -12.01
C LYS A 419 -20.97 16.56 -12.61
N ILE A 420 -20.04 15.59 -12.63
CA ILE A 420 -20.30 14.22 -13.08
C ILE A 420 -21.45 13.61 -12.27
N ILE A 421 -21.32 13.62 -10.95
CA ILE A 421 -22.29 13.05 -10.03
C ILE A 421 -23.68 13.67 -10.25
N ASN A 422 -23.77 14.99 -10.36
CA ASN A 422 -25.05 15.66 -10.58
C ASN A 422 -25.71 15.28 -11.91
N GLN A 423 -24.93 15.12 -12.98
CA GLN A 423 -25.45 14.68 -14.29
C GLN A 423 -25.95 13.24 -14.21
N VAL A 424 -25.14 12.32 -13.69
CA VAL A 424 -25.50 10.89 -13.60
C VAL A 424 -26.74 10.67 -12.72
N ILE A 425 -26.81 11.31 -11.56
CA ILE A 425 -27.98 11.21 -10.67
C ILE A 425 -29.22 11.82 -11.30
N ALA A 426 -29.10 12.96 -12.00
CA ALA A 426 -30.24 13.55 -12.70
C ALA A 426 -30.77 12.64 -13.81
N GLU A 427 -29.88 12.05 -14.61
CA GLU A 427 -30.24 11.06 -15.66
C GLU A 427 -30.88 9.82 -15.04
N ALA A 428 -30.33 9.31 -13.93
CA ALA A 428 -30.90 8.14 -13.26
C ALA A 428 -32.32 8.40 -12.77
N ILE A 429 -32.58 9.54 -12.12
CA ILE A 429 -33.92 9.91 -11.65
C ILE A 429 -34.87 10.14 -12.83
N GLN A 430 -34.42 10.85 -13.87
CA GLN A 430 -35.27 11.19 -15.02
C GLN A 430 -35.72 9.94 -15.79
N ASN A 431 -34.85 8.94 -15.90
CA ASN A 431 -35.11 7.74 -16.69
C ASN A 431 -35.64 6.58 -15.83
N GLY A 432 -35.73 6.72 -14.50
CA GLY A 432 -36.21 5.67 -13.58
C GLY A 432 -35.23 4.51 -13.40
N ILE A 433 -33.92 4.79 -13.48
CA ILE A 433 -32.83 3.84 -13.27
C ILE A 433 -32.78 3.45 -11.78
N ASP A 434 -32.49 2.18 -11.46
CA ASP A 434 -32.51 1.65 -10.10
C ASP A 434 -31.14 1.73 -9.39
N GLY A 435 -30.05 1.81 -10.16
CA GLY A 435 -28.69 1.85 -9.62
C GLY A 435 -27.66 2.39 -10.59
N ILE A 436 -26.48 2.68 -10.05
CA ILE A 436 -25.29 3.07 -10.81
C ILE A 436 -24.23 1.98 -10.59
N ASN A 437 -23.68 1.49 -11.70
CA ASN A 437 -22.55 0.58 -11.73
C ASN A 437 -21.33 1.36 -12.22
N LEU A 438 -20.35 1.60 -11.36
CA LEU A 438 -19.15 2.37 -11.65
C LEU A 438 -18.05 1.45 -12.19
N ASP A 439 -17.65 1.66 -13.44
CA ASP A 439 -16.65 0.91 -14.17
C ASP A 439 -15.54 1.83 -14.69
N PHE A 440 -14.62 2.23 -13.79
CA PHE A 440 -13.48 3.06 -14.13
C PHE A 440 -12.22 2.22 -14.23
N GLU A 441 -11.63 2.18 -15.43
CA GLU A 441 -10.45 1.36 -15.74
C GLU A 441 -9.18 2.19 -16.01
N LEU A 442 -9.31 3.48 -16.29
CA LEU A 442 -8.18 4.39 -16.55
C LEU A 442 -7.75 5.16 -15.28
N VAL A 443 -7.62 4.46 -14.17
CA VAL A 443 -7.19 5.03 -12.89
C VAL A 443 -5.73 4.67 -12.64
N SER A 444 -4.83 5.67 -12.61
CA SER A 444 -3.43 5.46 -12.24
C SER A 444 -3.23 5.43 -10.72
N ALA A 445 -2.05 4.99 -10.26
CA ALA A 445 -1.72 5.01 -8.84
C ALA A 445 -1.77 6.44 -8.25
N GLU A 446 -1.35 7.44 -9.02
CA GLU A 446 -1.44 8.84 -8.64
C GLU A 446 -2.90 9.34 -8.58
N CYS A 447 -3.80 8.75 -9.38
CA CYS A 447 -5.21 9.08 -9.38
C CYS A 447 -6.00 8.41 -8.23
N GLY A 448 -5.45 7.39 -7.59
CA GLY A 448 -6.15 6.54 -6.64
C GLY A 448 -6.85 7.30 -5.51
N GLU A 449 -6.22 8.35 -4.95
CA GLU A 449 -6.86 9.15 -3.89
C GLU A 449 -8.05 9.96 -4.41
N HIS A 450 -7.98 10.48 -5.64
CA HIS A 450 -9.07 11.23 -6.27
C HIS A 450 -10.23 10.30 -6.65
N TYR A 451 -9.90 9.10 -7.11
CA TYR A 451 -10.86 8.06 -7.44
C TYR A 451 -11.64 7.60 -6.21
N ILE A 452 -10.96 7.22 -5.13
CA ILE A 452 -11.69 6.77 -3.94
C ILE A 452 -12.52 7.88 -3.30
N GLN A 453 -12.09 9.14 -3.43
CA GLN A 453 -12.90 10.30 -3.03
C GLN A 453 -14.15 10.43 -3.91
N PHE A 454 -14.02 10.23 -5.22
CA PHE A 454 -15.16 10.22 -6.14
C PHE A 454 -16.16 9.10 -5.80
N VAL A 455 -15.66 7.90 -5.50
CA VAL A 455 -16.48 6.76 -5.05
C VAL A 455 -17.27 7.13 -3.80
N ARG A 456 -16.65 7.75 -2.79
CA ARG A 456 -17.34 8.22 -1.58
C ARG A 456 -18.44 9.23 -1.89
N GLU A 457 -18.14 10.23 -2.67
CA GLU A 457 -19.08 11.30 -3.05
C GLU A 457 -20.27 10.75 -3.84
N LEU A 458 -20.03 9.84 -4.79
CA LEU A 458 -21.08 9.20 -5.59
C LEU A 458 -21.94 8.28 -4.71
N SER A 459 -21.34 7.52 -3.79
CA SER A 459 -22.08 6.64 -2.89
C SER A 459 -23.08 7.39 -2.02
N VAL A 460 -22.69 8.56 -1.50
CA VAL A 460 -23.58 9.45 -0.73
C VAL A 460 -24.78 9.87 -1.59
N ARG A 461 -24.53 10.28 -2.82
CA ARG A 461 -25.60 10.78 -3.73
C ARG A 461 -26.52 9.64 -4.19
N CYS A 462 -26.00 8.46 -4.45
CA CYS A 462 -26.81 7.28 -4.74
C CYS A 462 -27.71 6.95 -3.56
N ARG A 463 -27.16 6.87 -2.34
CA ARG A 463 -27.93 6.58 -1.11
C ARG A 463 -29.02 7.60 -0.84
N GLN A 464 -28.73 8.90 -0.98
CA GLN A 464 -29.72 9.98 -0.81
C GLN A 464 -30.89 9.87 -1.78
N ASN A 465 -30.71 9.24 -2.94
CA ASN A 465 -31.72 9.09 -3.97
C ASN A 465 -32.30 7.66 -4.06
N GLY A 466 -31.91 6.75 -3.15
CA GLY A 466 -32.39 5.37 -3.15
C GLY A 466 -31.90 4.53 -4.32
N LEU A 467 -30.77 4.91 -4.94
CA LEU A 467 -30.12 4.20 -6.04
C LEU A 467 -29.11 3.19 -5.46
N VAL A 468 -29.13 1.99 -5.97
CA VAL A 468 -28.06 1.00 -5.70
C VAL A 468 -26.75 1.53 -6.27
N PHE A 469 -25.65 1.36 -5.55
CA PHE A 469 -24.32 1.71 -6.00
C PHE A 469 -23.40 0.49 -5.97
N SER A 470 -22.95 0.05 -7.14
CA SER A 470 -21.96 -1.01 -7.32
C SER A 470 -20.70 -0.46 -8.00
N VAL A 471 -19.55 -1.06 -7.69
CA VAL A 471 -18.25 -0.64 -8.23
C VAL A 471 -17.52 -1.85 -8.79
N ASP A 472 -17.13 -1.76 -10.07
CA ASP A 472 -16.39 -2.80 -10.75
C ASP A 472 -14.89 -2.65 -10.51
N ASN A 473 -14.20 -3.76 -10.35
CA ASN A 473 -12.77 -3.81 -10.09
C ASN A 473 -12.12 -4.97 -10.85
N TYR A 474 -10.89 -4.78 -11.26
CA TYR A 474 -10.03 -5.92 -11.59
C TYR A 474 -9.88 -6.85 -10.39
N VAL A 475 -9.54 -8.10 -10.63
CA VAL A 475 -9.11 -9.02 -9.57
C VAL A 475 -7.98 -8.36 -8.76
N PRO A 476 -8.08 -8.33 -7.41
CA PRO A 476 -7.08 -7.66 -6.57
C PRO A 476 -5.67 -8.19 -6.79
N GLN A 477 -4.74 -7.28 -7.07
CA GLN A 477 -3.33 -7.54 -7.28
C GLN A 477 -2.49 -6.38 -6.67
N PRO A 478 -1.21 -6.59 -6.34
CA PRO A 478 -0.38 -5.51 -5.78
C PRO A 478 -0.28 -4.24 -6.65
N TYR A 479 -0.41 -4.37 -7.97
CA TYR A 479 -0.33 -3.24 -8.89
C TYR A 479 -1.59 -2.38 -8.95
N ASN A 480 -2.74 -2.88 -8.45
CA ASN A 480 -4.02 -2.16 -8.46
C ASN A 480 -4.57 -1.83 -7.04
N GLU A 481 -3.72 -1.88 -6.00
CA GLU A 481 -4.09 -1.54 -4.62
C GLU A 481 -4.64 -0.10 -4.47
N HIS A 482 -4.29 0.79 -5.41
CA HIS A 482 -4.74 2.18 -5.43
C HIS A 482 -6.24 2.36 -5.67
N TYR A 483 -6.96 1.33 -6.12
CA TYR A 483 -8.42 1.33 -6.18
C TYR A 483 -9.08 1.29 -4.80
N ASP A 484 -8.35 0.95 -3.74
CA ASP A 484 -8.81 0.86 -2.34
C ASP A 484 -10.14 0.10 -2.18
N ILE A 485 -10.17 -1.15 -2.67
CA ILE A 485 -11.34 -2.03 -2.64
C ILE A 485 -11.94 -2.17 -1.22
N LYS A 486 -11.12 -1.99 -0.18
CA LYS A 486 -11.56 -2.01 1.21
C LYS A 486 -12.50 -0.83 1.52
N GLU A 487 -12.13 0.37 1.12
CA GLU A 487 -12.98 1.54 1.33
C GLU A 487 -14.21 1.49 0.42
N GLN A 488 -14.10 0.97 -0.80
CA GLN A 488 -15.26 0.69 -1.64
C GLN A 488 -16.25 -0.24 -0.92
N GLY A 489 -15.78 -1.33 -0.31
CA GLY A 489 -16.61 -2.24 0.48
C GLY A 489 -17.30 -1.58 1.68
N ASN A 490 -16.74 -0.49 2.22
CA ASN A 490 -17.36 0.29 3.29
C ASN A 490 -18.51 1.18 2.76
N VAL A 491 -18.33 1.82 1.62
CA VAL A 491 -19.21 2.92 1.17
C VAL A 491 -20.19 2.52 0.06
N ALA A 492 -19.86 1.53 -0.78
CA ALA A 492 -20.73 1.01 -1.83
C ALA A 492 -21.70 -0.06 -1.28
N ASP A 493 -22.79 -0.28 -1.99
CA ASP A 493 -23.73 -1.36 -1.71
C ASP A 493 -23.14 -2.71 -2.13
N TYR A 494 -22.51 -2.76 -3.31
CA TYR A 494 -21.84 -3.92 -3.85
C TYR A 494 -20.49 -3.57 -4.47
N VAL A 495 -19.60 -4.55 -4.44
CA VAL A 495 -18.31 -4.53 -5.13
C VAL A 495 -18.29 -5.71 -6.08
N VAL A 496 -17.99 -5.45 -7.34
CA VAL A 496 -17.86 -6.49 -8.36
C VAL A 496 -16.38 -6.70 -8.67
N ILE A 497 -15.91 -7.94 -8.69
CA ILE A 497 -14.61 -8.27 -9.26
C ILE A 497 -14.79 -8.88 -10.64
N MET A 498 -14.11 -8.35 -11.64
CA MET A 498 -14.09 -8.87 -13.00
C MET A 498 -13.17 -10.10 -13.05
N GLY A 499 -13.72 -11.28 -12.81
CA GLY A 499 -13.00 -12.54 -12.75
C GLY A 499 -12.61 -13.08 -14.15
N TYR A 500 -12.25 -12.16 -15.04
CA TYR A 500 -11.85 -12.42 -16.42
C TYR A 500 -10.75 -11.45 -16.87
N ASP A 501 -10.33 -11.55 -18.12
CA ASP A 501 -9.18 -10.87 -18.70
C ASP A 501 -7.85 -11.20 -17.99
N GLU A 502 -7.71 -12.47 -17.53
CA GLU A 502 -6.46 -13.03 -17.04
C GLU A 502 -5.35 -12.93 -18.11
N HIS A 503 -5.72 -13.24 -19.37
CA HIS A 503 -4.88 -12.99 -20.55
C HIS A 503 -5.64 -12.16 -21.57
N THR A 504 -5.00 -11.08 -22.03
CA THR A 504 -5.56 -10.09 -22.95
C THR A 504 -4.70 -9.96 -24.21
N ASP A 505 -5.14 -9.14 -25.18
CA ASP A 505 -4.39 -8.84 -26.40
C ASP A 505 -2.99 -8.19 -26.13
N GLY A 506 -2.75 -7.71 -24.90
CA GLY A 506 -1.45 -7.22 -24.45
C GLY A 506 -0.54 -8.30 -23.83
N SER A 507 -1.01 -9.54 -23.69
CA SER A 507 -0.23 -10.64 -23.13
C SER A 507 0.88 -11.09 -24.05
N TYR A 508 2.00 -11.55 -23.49
CA TYR A 508 3.14 -12.09 -24.25
C TYR A 508 3.01 -13.57 -24.59
N GLU A 509 2.06 -14.24 -24.00
CA GLU A 509 1.75 -15.66 -24.23
C GLU A 509 0.25 -15.88 -24.33
N ALA A 510 -0.15 -16.93 -25.03
CA ALA A 510 -1.54 -17.34 -25.11
C ALA A 510 -2.00 -17.96 -23.79
N GLY A 511 -3.20 -17.63 -23.35
CA GLY A 511 -3.75 -18.15 -22.10
C GLY A 511 -5.26 -18.04 -22.00
N SER A 512 -5.81 -18.62 -20.94
CA SER A 512 -7.22 -18.51 -20.60
C SER A 512 -7.63 -17.06 -20.32
N VAL A 513 -8.83 -16.70 -20.71
CA VAL A 513 -9.45 -15.42 -20.30
C VAL A 513 -9.81 -15.44 -18.81
N ALA A 514 -10.17 -16.60 -18.28
CA ALA A 514 -10.66 -16.74 -16.91
C ALA A 514 -10.46 -18.18 -16.42
N SER A 515 -9.26 -18.54 -16.00
CA SER A 515 -9.03 -19.85 -15.38
C SER A 515 -9.76 -19.93 -14.02
N ILE A 516 -10.06 -21.17 -13.61
CA ILE A 516 -10.69 -21.39 -12.30
C ILE A 516 -9.80 -20.87 -11.16
N GLY A 517 -8.48 -21.04 -11.27
CA GLY A 517 -7.51 -20.56 -10.29
C GLY A 517 -7.48 -19.03 -10.19
N TYR A 518 -7.61 -18.33 -11.31
CA TYR A 518 -7.68 -16.88 -11.34
C TYR A 518 -8.89 -16.37 -10.57
N LEU A 519 -10.08 -16.93 -10.81
CA LEU A 519 -11.31 -16.55 -10.11
C LEU A 519 -11.25 -16.91 -8.62
N GLU A 520 -10.80 -18.12 -8.24
CA GLU A 520 -10.69 -18.53 -6.84
C GLU A 520 -9.76 -17.63 -6.03
N ASN A 521 -8.60 -17.29 -6.59
CA ASN A 521 -7.65 -16.39 -5.98
C ASN A 521 -8.24 -14.98 -5.86
N GLY A 522 -8.88 -14.49 -6.92
CA GLY A 522 -9.53 -13.19 -6.92
C GLY A 522 -10.62 -13.05 -5.83
N ILE A 523 -11.49 -14.04 -5.70
CA ILE A 523 -12.51 -14.07 -4.64
C ILE A 523 -11.84 -14.12 -3.25
N THR A 524 -10.83 -14.98 -3.08
CA THR A 524 -10.11 -15.12 -1.80
C THR A 524 -9.45 -13.82 -1.38
N ASP A 525 -8.86 -13.09 -2.32
CA ASP A 525 -8.18 -11.83 -2.03
C ASP A 525 -9.17 -10.69 -1.79
N ALA A 526 -10.26 -10.62 -2.56
CA ALA A 526 -11.32 -9.63 -2.35
C ALA A 526 -12.01 -9.81 -0.99
N LEU A 527 -12.25 -11.05 -0.55
CA LEU A 527 -12.87 -11.36 0.76
C LEU A 527 -12.02 -10.93 1.97
N LYS A 528 -10.73 -10.61 1.78
CA LYS A 528 -9.92 -10.00 2.86
C LYS A 528 -10.36 -8.56 3.18
N SER A 529 -11.04 -7.91 2.24
CA SER A 529 -11.39 -6.49 2.30
C SER A 529 -12.89 -6.21 2.19
N VAL A 530 -13.64 -7.06 1.51
CA VAL A 530 -15.08 -6.91 1.25
C VAL A 530 -15.83 -8.11 1.85
N SER A 531 -16.94 -7.86 2.52
CA SER A 531 -17.77 -8.95 3.04
C SER A 531 -18.48 -9.70 1.91
N ALA A 532 -18.69 -11.00 2.09
CA ALA A 532 -19.26 -11.87 1.06
C ALA A 532 -20.65 -11.44 0.57
N ASP A 533 -21.45 -10.88 1.47
CA ASP A 533 -22.80 -10.35 1.18
C ASP A 533 -22.80 -9.05 0.35
N LYS A 534 -21.63 -8.47 0.09
CA LYS A 534 -21.42 -7.33 -0.80
C LYS A 534 -20.62 -7.67 -2.05
N LEU A 535 -19.96 -8.82 -2.11
CA LEU A 535 -19.08 -9.20 -3.20
C LEU A 535 -19.85 -9.93 -4.30
N ILE A 536 -19.77 -9.42 -5.52
CA ILE A 536 -20.25 -10.06 -6.75
C ILE A 536 -19.07 -10.50 -7.57
N ALA A 537 -19.08 -11.70 -8.14
CA ALA A 537 -18.01 -12.18 -9.01
C ALA A 537 -18.43 -12.16 -10.48
N GLY A 538 -17.64 -11.45 -11.29
CA GLY A 538 -17.80 -11.41 -12.75
C GLY A 538 -17.24 -12.65 -13.42
N VAL A 539 -17.98 -13.19 -14.41
CA VAL A 539 -17.58 -14.30 -15.27
C VAL A 539 -17.76 -13.91 -16.74
N PRO A 540 -16.95 -14.43 -17.68
CA PRO A 540 -17.06 -14.07 -19.08
C PRO A 540 -18.05 -14.98 -19.82
N PHE A 541 -18.75 -14.43 -20.82
CA PHE A 541 -19.45 -15.17 -21.87
C PHE A 541 -18.66 -15.16 -23.18
N PHE A 542 -17.38 -14.84 -23.12
CA PHE A 542 -16.46 -14.79 -24.24
C PHE A 542 -15.17 -15.54 -23.94
N THR A 543 -14.43 -15.83 -24.98
CA THR A 543 -13.05 -16.29 -24.87
C THR A 543 -12.19 -15.67 -25.97
N ARG A 544 -10.88 -15.94 -25.96
CA ARG A 544 -9.93 -15.47 -26.97
C ARG A 544 -9.37 -16.64 -27.78
N LEU A 545 -9.48 -16.55 -29.11
CA LEU A 545 -8.74 -17.40 -30.02
C LEU A 545 -7.37 -16.76 -30.21
N TRP A 546 -6.35 -17.46 -29.80
CA TRP A 546 -4.95 -17.06 -29.93
C TRP A 546 -4.33 -17.63 -31.19
N PHE A 547 -3.41 -16.88 -31.78
CA PHE A 547 -2.56 -17.33 -32.88
C PHE A 547 -1.10 -17.03 -32.51
N GLU A 548 -0.30 -18.10 -32.41
CA GLU A 548 1.13 -18.03 -32.06
C GLU A 548 1.98 -18.31 -33.29
N THR A 549 3.03 -17.52 -33.48
CA THR A 549 4.05 -17.75 -34.49
C THR A 549 5.43 -17.50 -33.91
N PRO A 550 6.45 -18.34 -34.26
CA PRO A 550 7.81 -18.11 -33.81
C PRO A 550 8.34 -16.73 -34.21
N LYS A 551 8.98 -16.01 -33.28
CA LYS A 551 9.64 -14.75 -33.58
C LYS A 551 10.86 -14.97 -34.48
N THR A 552 11.03 -14.10 -35.45
CA THR A 552 12.24 -14.03 -36.25
C THR A 552 13.44 -13.58 -35.44
N GLN A 553 14.66 -13.86 -35.91
CA GLN A 553 15.89 -13.37 -35.25
C GLN A 553 15.98 -11.84 -35.23
N GLU A 554 15.33 -11.15 -36.17
CA GLU A 554 15.24 -9.71 -36.21
C GLU A 554 14.32 -9.19 -35.09
N GLU A 555 13.13 -9.76 -34.89
CA GLU A 555 12.20 -9.42 -33.82
C GLU A 555 12.83 -9.67 -32.44
N LEU A 556 13.44 -10.82 -32.21
CA LEU A 556 14.15 -11.13 -30.97
C LEU A 556 15.30 -10.16 -30.70
N SER A 557 15.97 -9.66 -31.76
CA SER A 557 17.05 -8.69 -31.62
C SER A 557 16.52 -7.28 -31.29
N GLN A 558 15.36 -6.91 -31.83
CA GLN A 558 14.71 -5.61 -31.54
C GLN A 558 14.16 -5.56 -30.12
N GLU A 559 13.66 -6.66 -29.62
CA GLU A 559 13.10 -6.78 -28.25
C GLU A 559 14.18 -7.05 -27.19
N ALA A 560 15.46 -7.19 -27.57
CA ALA A 560 16.53 -7.54 -26.64
C ALA A 560 16.62 -6.56 -25.46
N GLY A 561 16.43 -7.08 -24.25
CA GLY A 561 16.44 -6.28 -23.00
C GLY A 561 15.05 -5.81 -22.54
N THR A 562 13.98 -6.14 -23.27
CA THR A 562 12.60 -5.97 -22.85
C THR A 562 12.04 -7.28 -22.28
N GLU A 563 10.89 -7.23 -21.63
CA GLU A 563 10.18 -8.41 -21.14
C GLU A 563 9.76 -9.34 -22.30
N ALA A 564 9.32 -8.78 -23.42
CA ALA A 564 8.94 -9.51 -24.62
C ALA A 564 10.03 -10.46 -25.15
N ALA A 565 11.32 -10.16 -24.89
CA ALA A 565 12.44 -11.01 -25.27
C ALA A 565 12.48 -12.37 -24.55
N ASN A 566 11.75 -12.53 -23.46
CA ASN A 566 11.66 -13.79 -22.71
C ASN A 566 10.73 -14.81 -23.39
N TYR A 567 9.90 -14.37 -24.33
CA TYR A 567 8.91 -15.17 -25.02
C TYR A 567 9.37 -15.46 -26.46
N PRO A 568 9.52 -16.74 -26.87
CA PRO A 568 10.06 -17.09 -28.18
C PRO A 568 9.06 -16.85 -29.31
N ASP A 569 7.78 -16.82 -28.99
CA ASP A 569 6.68 -16.66 -29.93
C ASP A 569 6.05 -15.27 -29.78
N LYS A 570 5.50 -14.76 -30.88
CA LYS A 570 4.58 -13.64 -30.85
C LYS A 570 3.16 -14.16 -30.91
N VAL A 571 2.29 -13.51 -30.16
CA VAL A 571 0.90 -13.87 -30.06
C VAL A 571 0.01 -12.76 -30.58
N SER A 572 -1.13 -13.12 -31.10
CA SER A 572 -2.25 -12.23 -31.39
C SER A 572 -3.54 -12.96 -31.04
N CYS A 573 -4.59 -12.23 -30.69
CA CYS A 573 -5.86 -12.85 -30.36
C CYS A 573 -7.05 -12.06 -30.88
N SER A 574 -8.20 -12.74 -30.92
CA SER A 574 -9.50 -12.14 -31.16
C SER A 574 -10.52 -12.72 -30.17
N ALA A 575 -11.41 -11.87 -29.68
CA ALA A 575 -12.51 -12.30 -28.82
C ALA A 575 -13.60 -12.98 -29.64
N TYR A 576 -14.17 -14.03 -29.09
CA TYR A 576 -15.28 -14.82 -29.67
C TYR A 576 -16.32 -15.07 -28.58
N SER A 577 -17.60 -14.99 -28.96
CA SER A 577 -18.71 -15.48 -28.15
C SER A 577 -18.61 -16.98 -27.89
N MET A 578 -19.35 -17.49 -26.93
CA MET A 578 -19.31 -18.94 -26.59
C MET A 578 -19.65 -19.82 -27.80
N ASP A 579 -20.70 -19.48 -28.57
CA ASP A 579 -21.12 -20.25 -29.74
C ASP A 579 -20.13 -20.13 -30.91
N GLU A 580 -19.60 -18.93 -31.16
CA GLU A 580 -18.59 -18.72 -32.21
C GLU A 580 -17.30 -19.50 -31.90
N ALA A 581 -16.83 -19.47 -30.65
CA ALA A 581 -15.65 -20.20 -30.20
C ALA A 581 -15.80 -21.72 -30.42
N ALA A 582 -16.95 -22.25 -30.01
CA ALA A 582 -17.26 -23.67 -30.25
C ALA A 582 -17.30 -24.02 -31.76
N GLN A 583 -17.85 -23.12 -32.59
CA GLN A 583 -17.93 -23.31 -34.03
C GLN A 583 -16.53 -23.26 -34.68
N VAL A 584 -15.66 -22.35 -34.28
CA VAL A 584 -14.28 -22.24 -34.77
C VAL A 584 -13.48 -23.54 -34.52
N VAL A 585 -13.56 -24.11 -33.32
CA VAL A 585 -12.90 -25.39 -32.98
C VAL A 585 -13.43 -26.53 -33.87
N LYS A 586 -14.74 -26.57 -34.07
CA LYS A 586 -15.40 -27.56 -34.93
C LYS A 586 -14.99 -27.42 -36.39
N ASP A 587 -14.95 -26.20 -36.92
CA ASP A 587 -14.58 -25.94 -38.33
C ASP A 587 -13.11 -26.26 -38.60
N ALA A 588 -12.24 -26.06 -37.61
CA ALA A 588 -10.85 -26.49 -37.64
C ALA A 588 -10.68 -28.01 -37.56
N GLY A 589 -11.74 -28.76 -37.19
CA GLY A 589 -11.66 -30.20 -36.94
C GLY A 589 -10.83 -30.56 -35.72
N ALA A 590 -10.55 -29.59 -34.84
CA ALA A 590 -9.80 -29.79 -33.62
C ALA A 590 -10.65 -30.50 -32.54
N GLN A 591 -9.97 -31.11 -31.57
CA GLN A 591 -10.61 -31.81 -30.46
C GLN A 591 -10.33 -31.06 -29.16
N ALA A 592 -11.36 -30.46 -28.58
CA ALA A 592 -11.26 -29.88 -27.28
C ALA A 592 -11.14 -30.96 -26.18
N GLN A 593 -10.24 -30.75 -25.23
CA GLN A 593 -10.01 -31.66 -24.10
C GLN A 593 -10.08 -30.82 -22.81
N TRP A 594 -10.64 -31.44 -21.78
CA TRP A 594 -10.69 -30.79 -20.47
C TRP A 594 -9.29 -30.59 -19.89
N ASP A 595 -8.97 -29.36 -19.58
CA ASP A 595 -7.78 -28.95 -18.86
C ASP A 595 -8.14 -28.73 -17.38
N GLU A 596 -7.63 -29.58 -16.52
CA GLU A 596 -7.89 -29.51 -15.07
C GLU A 596 -7.23 -28.27 -14.41
N GLU A 597 -6.18 -27.71 -15.01
CA GLU A 597 -5.45 -26.56 -14.47
C GLU A 597 -6.27 -25.27 -14.65
N THR A 598 -6.81 -25.07 -15.84
CA THR A 598 -7.64 -23.90 -16.14
C THR A 598 -9.13 -24.09 -15.79
N GLY A 599 -9.58 -25.36 -15.63
CA GLY A 599 -10.99 -25.68 -15.46
C GLY A 599 -11.82 -25.39 -16.72
N GLN A 600 -11.24 -25.59 -17.89
CA GLN A 600 -11.85 -25.28 -19.19
C GLN A 600 -11.58 -26.39 -20.21
N ASN A 601 -12.35 -26.41 -21.30
CA ASN A 601 -12.03 -27.21 -22.45
C ASN A 601 -11.01 -26.49 -23.37
N TYR A 602 -9.83 -27.07 -23.53
CA TYR A 602 -8.74 -26.53 -24.35
C TYR A 602 -8.64 -27.21 -25.68
N ALA A 603 -8.41 -26.45 -26.74
CA ALA A 603 -8.10 -26.96 -28.09
C ALA A 603 -6.93 -26.18 -28.70
N GLU A 604 -6.10 -26.92 -29.47
CA GLU A 604 -5.05 -26.34 -30.30
C GLU A 604 -4.97 -27.04 -31.66
N TRP A 605 -4.50 -26.32 -32.68
CA TRP A 605 -4.26 -26.85 -34.00
C TRP A 605 -3.27 -26.00 -34.80
N GLU A 606 -2.56 -26.66 -35.73
CA GLU A 606 -1.63 -26.02 -36.64
C GLU A 606 -2.35 -25.57 -37.93
N ALA A 607 -2.28 -24.28 -38.25
CA ALA A 607 -2.74 -23.70 -39.50
C ALA A 607 -2.05 -22.38 -39.80
N ASP A 608 -2.07 -21.95 -41.06
CA ASP A 608 -1.58 -20.64 -41.51
C ASP A 608 -0.12 -20.32 -41.12
N GLY A 609 0.68 -21.36 -40.85
CA GLY A 609 2.10 -21.21 -40.46
C GLY A 609 2.34 -20.93 -39.02
N GLY A 610 1.37 -21.13 -38.16
CA GLY A 610 1.43 -20.99 -36.72
C GLY A 610 0.48 -21.94 -36.00
N THR A 611 0.36 -21.75 -34.69
CA THR A 611 -0.49 -22.56 -33.82
C THR A 611 -1.65 -21.72 -33.29
N TYR A 612 -2.86 -22.20 -33.50
CA TYR A 612 -4.06 -21.68 -32.87
C TYR A 612 -4.30 -22.35 -31.53
N LYS A 613 -4.68 -21.57 -30.51
CA LYS A 613 -5.00 -22.04 -29.14
C LYS A 613 -6.25 -21.36 -28.63
N ILE A 614 -7.10 -22.11 -27.94
CA ILE A 614 -8.32 -21.56 -27.33
C ILE A 614 -8.72 -22.33 -26.06
N TRP A 615 -9.10 -21.62 -25.03
CA TRP A 615 -9.74 -22.13 -23.82
C TRP A 615 -11.21 -21.76 -23.89
N LEU A 616 -12.11 -22.73 -24.03
CA LEU A 616 -13.54 -22.48 -24.24
C LEU A 616 -14.24 -22.12 -22.93
N GLU A 617 -15.01 -21.04 -22.97
CA GLU A 617 -16.08 -20.88 -21.99
C GLU A 617 -17.30 -21.66 -22.46
N ASP A 618 -17.79 -22.57 -21.61
CA ASP A 618 -18.96 -23.38 -21.83
C ASP A 618 -19.69 -23.71 -20.53
N ASN A 619 -20.76 -24.47 -20.60
CA ASN A 619 -21.54 -24.82 -19.39
C ASN A 619 -20.70 -25.55 -18.34
N ARG A 620 -19.68 -26.32 -18.71
CA ARG A 620 -18.87 -27.03 -17.74
C ARG A 620 -17.91 -26.10 -17.01
N SER A 621 -17.24 -25.21 -17.73
CA SER A 621 -16.33 -24.23 -17.13
C SER A 621 -17.09 -23.23 -16.25
N LEU A 622 -18.25 -22.77 -16.71
CA LEU A 622 -19.11 -21.89 -15.90
C LEU A 622 -19.65 -22.59 -14.66
N GLU A 623 -19.99 -23.88 -14.75
CA GLU A 623 -20.45 -24.63 -13.56
C GLU A 623 -19.39 -24.69 -12.47
N GLU A 624 -18.12 -24.92 -12.82
CA GLU A 624 -17.03 -24.89 -11.84
C GLU A 624 -16.90 -23.49 -11.20
N LYS A 625 -16.96 -22.41 -11.96
CA LYS A 625 -16.94 -21.03 -11.45
C LYS A 625 -18.13 -20.73 -10.53
N LEU A 626 -19.33 -21.12 -10.92
CA LEU A 626 -20.54 -20.93 -10.13
C LEU A 626 -20.50 -21.71 -8.81
N LYS A 627 -19.89 -22.90 -8.77
CA LYS A 627 -19.64 -23.65 -7.53
C LYS A 627 -18.77 -22.88 -6.56
N VAL A 628 -17.72 -22.25 -7.05
CA VAL A 628 -16.82 -21.40 -6.22
C VAL A 628 -17.58 -20.20 -5.68
N ILE A 629 -18.31 -19.47 -6.51
CA ILE A 629 -19.14 -18.31 -6.11
C ILE A 629 -20.13 -18.72 -5.02
N LYS A 630 -20.88 -19.78 -5.23
CA LYS A 630 -21.87 -20.27 -4.27
C LYS A 630 -21.25 -20.77 -2.95
N SER A 631 -20.10 -21.46 -3.02
CA SER A 631 -19.41 -21.99 -1.83
C SER A 631 -18.88 -20.88 -0.91
N ASN A 632 -18.59 -19.70 -1.45
CA ASN A 632 -18.16 -18.51 -0.73
C ASN A 632 -19.33 -17.63 -0.26
N ASN A 633 -20.59 -18.01 -0.57
CA ASN A 633 -21.80 -17.26 -0.22
C ASN A 633 -21.75 -15.79 -0.68
N LEU A 634 -21.28 -15.56 -1.90
CA LEU A 634 -21.20 -14.23 -2.46
C LEU A 634 -22.58 -13.62 -2.70
N ALA A 635 -22.67 -12.29 -2.77
CA ALA A 635 -23.91 -11.56 -3.05
C ALA A 635 -24.50 -11.93 -4.42
N GLY A 636 -23.67 -12.30 -5.39
CA GLY A 636 -24.13 -12.67 -6.72
C GLY A 636 -23.05 -13.01 -7.72
N VAL A 637 -23.50 -13.16 -8.97
CA VAL A 637 -22.70 -13.33 -10.15
C VAL A 637 -23.00 -12.20 -11.15
N ALA A 638 -22.03 -11.83 -11.96
CA ALA A 638 -22.20 -10.87 -13.05
C ALA A 638 -21.58 -11.44 -14.35
N GLU A 639 -22.22 -11.21 -15.49
CA GLU A 639 -21.80 -11.81 -16.76
C GLU A 639 -21.42 -10.76 -17.81
N TRP A 640 -20.20 -10.85 -18.34
CA TRP A 640 -19.77 -10.03 -19.47
C TRP A 640 -19.79 -10.87 -20.77
N SER A 641 -20.68 -10.61 -21.72
CA SER A 641 -21.81 -9.71 -21.72
C SER A 641 -22.97 -10.34 -22.46
N LEU A 642 -24.17 -9.82 -22.28
CA LEU A 642 -25.37 -10.25 -23.00
C LEU A 642 -25.15 -10.23 -24.52
N GLY A 643 -25.61 -11.29 -25.18
CA GLY A 643 -25.44 -11.54 -26.62
C GLY A 643 -24.17 -12.32 -26.98
N MET A 644 -23.32 -12.62 -26.01
CA MET A 644 -22.12 -13.48 -26.19
C MET A 644 -22.31 -14.89 -25.62
N GLU A 645 -23.36 -15.11 -24.87
CA GLU A 645 -23.64 -16.38 -24.19
C GLU A 645 -24.21 -17.45 -25.13
N ASN A 646 -23.98 -18.72 -24.80
CA ASN A 646 -24.79 -19.81 -25.26
C ASN A 646 -26.10 -19.86 -24.45
N SER A 647 -27.24 -19.95 -25.13
CA SER A 647 -28.55 -19.89 -24.47
C SER A 647 -28.78 -20.92 -23.34
N SER A 648 -28.03 -22.04 -23.36
CA SER A 648 -28.15 -23.09 -22.34
C SER A 648 -27.53 -22.72 -20.98
N VAL A 649 -26.68 -21.70 -20.93
CA VAL A 649 -26.04 -21.26 -19.67
C VAL A 649 -27.05 -20.72 -18.66
N TRP A 650 -28.16 -20.14 -19.13
CA TRP A 650 -29.18 -19.59 -18.24
C TRP A 650 -29.90 -20.66 -17.40
N ASP A 651 -30.08 -21.86 -17.94
CA ASP A 651 -30.62 -23.01 -17.17
C ASP A 651 -29.62 -23.51 -16.12
N LEU A 652 -28.34 -23.33 -16.38
CA LEU A 652 -27.28 -23.64 -15.42
C LEU A 652 -27.22 -22.56 -14.30
N ILE A 653 -27.08 -21.29 -14.66
CA ILE A 653 -26.95 -20.18 -13.70
C ILE A 653 -28.15 -20.16 -12.75
N LEU A 654 -29.36 -20.37 -13.27
CA LEU A 654 -30.58 -20.43 -12.46
C LEU A 654 -30.52 -21.44 -11.29
N GLN A 655 -29.69 -22.49 -11.36
CA GLN A 655 -29.52 -23.49 -10.29
C GLN A 655 -28.62 -22.98 -9.15
N TYR A 656 -27.87 -21.92 -9.40
CA TYR A 656 -26.91 -21.35 -8.46
C TYR A 656 -27.39 -20.04 -7.81
N VAL A 657 -28.25 -19.29 -8.49
CA VAL A 657 -28.74 -17.97 -8.04
C VAL A 657 -30.13 -18.02 -7.36
N ASN A 658 -30.73 -19.21 -7.21
CA ASN A 658 -32.01 -19.43 -6.51
C ASN A 658 -31.80 -20.03 -5.14
#